data_3cd760432127bcba70d23eab9303847c
#
_entry.id   3cd760432127bcba70d23eab9303847c
#
_cell.length_a   1.000
_cell.length_b   1.000
_cell.length_c   1.000
_cell.angle_alpha   90.00
_cell.angle_beta   90.00
_cell.angle_gamma   90.00
#
_symmetry.space_group_name_H-M   'P 1'
#
loop_
_entity.id
_entity.type
_entity.pdbx_description
1 polymer ?
#
loop_
_entity_poly.entity_id
_entity_poly.type
_entity_poly.pdbx_seq_one_letter_code
_entity_poly.pdbx_strand_id
1 'polypeptide(L)'
;MKKLIALMLGVSLFSVNTWADIQMNYVKDGMTTTASRYSLAGLADPNYPLYINGKKVETTSEGYFSYYVSLAQGVNVFKFENTTASKTYRITRTNGSSTNSGNANFKTVNLVGEINKNHPTVRSKPDEANDDLILPYVKGTLLHIVAENYEYYKTANGSYVYKDTVNLVNKKYGENSVNSIETAKDTISFNMNRSTEYDVEFAKDFIEVKLYDTQNKAVIPDSSNFDEISVENNTPATYTFYFNKGDNYVGFMANYGGNKFTIKLNDRTVSPEKSLKGMKIVLDAGHGGTDNGTLGLGKVYEKTVNLAIVKYLYDYLTERGAEVTLTRKDDTFISLGDRTNIINTVMPDISVSVHCNSRNEWEDFGEKQGTLNLYSYDTPDGFVQKLTDYMENTEYKKQNLALTRTTVCPAVLVETGYMSNPQEYQYLIKGENQKAMAEKIGKGIEKYFENIQNTDLKGALPFRDVNTDDWYYNSVKKVYENNLFSGTTKTRFSPKSNITRGMLMEVLYRKEGMPPVDGKCKFEDVDPNAYFNNAIKWAGENDIVNGVADGLFAPYEPMTREQVATVLYKYAKYKNANVDVQGDLLPFADNNEISSWAEESMKWAVGNKIIVGNDGKLSPKAYITRAEMATVICNFYNI
;
A
#
# COMPACT_ATOMS: atom_id res chain seq x y z
N MET A 1 -11.97 51.39 -8.38
CA MET A 1 -13.40 51.09 -8.14
C MET A 1 -13.55 49.59 -8.14
N LYS A 2 -13.48 49.02 -6.94
CA LYS A 2 -13.66 47.57 -6.71
C LYS A 2 -15.15 47.28 -6.62
N LYS A 3 -15.73 46.58 -7.60
CA LYS A 3 -17.10 46.06 -7.50
C LYS A 3 -17.06 44.77 -6.68
N LEU A 4 -17.58 44.85 -5.45
CA LEU A 4 -17.99 43.72 -4.66
C LEU A 4 -19.17 43.05 -5.36
N ILE A 5 -18.98 41.87 -5.89
CA ILE A 5 -20.08 41.00 -6.28
C ILE A 5 -20.31 40.07 -5.09
N ALA A 6 -21.23 40.44 -4.24
CA ALA A 6 -21.82 39.55 -3.26
C ALA A 6 -22.66 38.51 -4.00
N LEU A 7 -22.15 37.31 -4.16
CA LEU A 7 -22.93 36.17 -4.61
C LEU A 7 -23.81 35.75 -3.44
N MET A 8 -25.07 36.18 -3.44
CA MET A 8 -26.09 35.62 -2.55
C MET A 8 -26.23 34.12 -2.90
N LEU A 9 -25.64 33.27 -2.08
CA LEU A 9 -26.01 31.88 -2.00
C LEU A 9 -27.49 31.83 -1.58
N GLY A 10 -28.34 31.48 -2.53
CA GLY A 10 -29.75 31.22 -2.24
C GLY A 10 -29.84 30.06 -1.25
N VAL A 11 -29.95 30.39 0.02
CA VAL A 11 -30.52 29.48 1.01
C VAL A 11 -31.95 29.29 0.54
N SER A 12 -32.25 28.18 -0.12
CA SER A 12 -33.62 27.72 -0.29
C SER A 12 -34.18 27.59 1.13
N LEU A 13 -35.03 28.56 1.47
CA LEU A 13 -35.92 28.45 2.64
C LEU A 13 -36.68 27.13 2.47
N PHE A 14 -36.20 26.10 3.16
CA PHE A 14 -37.02 24.91 3.39
C PHE A 14 -38.28 25.42 4.07
N SER A 15 -39.40 25.24 3.39
CA SER A 15 -40.73 25.47 3.96
C SER A 15 -40.75 24.90 5.36
N VAL A 16 -41.10 25.72 6.34
CA VAL A 16 -41.38 25.26 7.71
C VAL A 16 -42.41 24.16 7.57
N ASN A 17 -41.96 22.90 7.56
CA ASN A 17 -42.87 21.78 7.67
C ASN A 17 -43.55 21.92 9.03
N THR A 18 -44.85 21.96 9.02
CA THR A 18 -45.65 21.86 10.23
C THR A 18 -45.26 20.55 10.91
N TRP A 19 -44.57 20.62 12.03
CA TRP A 19 -43.99 19.53 12.82
C TRP A 19 -44.99 18.48 13.32
N ALA A 20 -46.26 18.54 12.87
CA ALA A 20 -47.35 17.70 13.31
C ALA A 20 -47.29 16.24 12.83
N ASP A 21 -46.30 15.85 12.01
CA ASP A 21 -46.32 14.55 11.34
C ASP A 21 -45.07 13.70 11.64
N ILE A 22 -45.28 12.40 11.92
CA ILE A 22 -44.18 11.43 12.02
C ILE A 22 -43.84 10.94 10.61
N GLN A 23 -42.64 11.19 10.15
CA GLN A 23 -42.15 10.80 8.81
C GLN A 23 -41.19 9.62 8.92
N MET A 24 -41.43 8.57 8.14
CA MET A 24 -40.55 7.41 8.05
C MET A 24 -39.75 7.46 6.74
N ASN A 25 -38.51 7.03 6.79
CA ASN A 25 -37.65 7.02 5.60
C ASN A 25 -37.53 5.65 4.95
N TYR A 26 -37.21 4.65 5.73
CA TYR A 26 -36.92 3.31 5.20
C TYR A 26 -38.08 2.33 5.32
N VAL A 27 -39.19 2.74 5.93
CA VAL A 27 -40.36 1.89 6.17
C VAL A 27 -41.55 2.42 5.40
N LYS A 28 -42.17 1.56 4.60
CA LYS A 28 -43.46 1.80 3.96
C LYS A 28 -44.51 0.88 4.60
N ASP A 29 -45.73 1.38 4.86
CA ASP A 29 -46.79 0.53 5.38
C ASP A 29 -47.10 -0.63 4.41
N GLY A 30 -47.19 -1.84 4.94
CA GLY A 30 -47.40 -3.07 4.17
C GLY A 30 -46.16 -3.65 3.47
N MET A 31 -44.96 -3.13 3.70
CA MET A 31 -43.75 -3.69 3.12
C MET A 31 -43.47 -5.11 3.58
N THR A 32 -42.68 -5.86 2.78
CA THR A 32 -42.22 -7.22 3.10
C THR A 32 -40.69 -7.23 3.21
N THR A 33 -40.15 -8.08 4.11
CA THR A 33 -38.73 -8.33 4.27
C THR A 33 -38.47 -9.78 4.70
N THR A 34 -37.27 -10.28 4.41
CA THR A 34 -36.79 -11.56 4.95
C THR A 34 -35.95 -11.38 6.22
N ALA A 35 -35.54 -10.15 6.52
CA ALA A 35 -34.74 -9.82 7.68
C ALA A 35 -35.43 -10.13 9.00
N SER A 36 -34.71 -10.68 9.98
CA SER A 36 -35.19 -10.96 11.32
C SER A 36 -35.15 -9.75 12.25
N ARG A 37 -34.48 -8.68 11.85
CA ARG A 37 -34.36 -7.40 12.56
C ARG A 37 -34.44 -6.26 11.56
N TYR A 38 -34.85 -5.07 12.04
CA TYR A 38 -35.02 -3.91 11.17
C TYR A 38 -34.88 -2.59 11.93
N SER A 39 -34.28 -1.57 11.34
CA SER A 39 -34.21 -0.21 11.90
C SER A 39 -35.41 0.61 11.45
N LEU A 40 -36.25 1.00 12.40
CA LEU A 40 -37.35 1.93 12.21
C LEU A 40 -36.80 3.34 12.41
N ALA A 41 -36.65 4.13 11.33
CA ALA A 41 -35.96 5.42 11.42
C ALA A 41 -36.70 6.51 10.64
N GLY A 42 -36.60 7.74 11.12
CA GLY A 42 -37.27 8.87 10.52
C GLY A 42 -37.16 10.16 11.31
N LEU A 43 -38.18 11.01 11.18
CA LEU A 43 -38.28 12.33 11.79
C LEU A 43 -39.63 12.45 12.54
N ALA A 44 -39.59 12.93 13.79
CA ALA A 44 -40.74 13.27 14.62
C ALA A 44 -40.57 14.70 15.17
N ASP A 45 -41.65 15.30 15.67
CA ASP A 45 -41.56 16.62 16.32
C ASP A 45 -40.69 16.56 17.58
N PRO A 46 -39.56 17.29 17.64
CA PRO A 46 -38.61 17.25 18.75
C PRO A 46 -39.17 17.82 20.06
N ASN A 47 -40.28 18.55 20.00
CA ASN A 47 -40.92 19.14 21.19
C ASN A 47 -41.76 18.13 21.97
N TYR A 48 -42.04 16.98 21.41
CA TYR A 48 -42.90 15.95 22.02
C TYR A 48 -42.21 14.59 22.06
N PRO A 49 -42.28 13.85 23.18
CA PRO A 49 -41.68 12.52 23.26
C PRO A 49 -42.33 11.55 22.26
N LEU A 50 -41.49 10.83 21.52
CA LEU A 50 -41.90 9.78 20.58
C LEU A 50 -42.05 8.45 21.32
N TYR A 51 -43.14 7.73 21.03
CA TYR A 51 -43.37 6.37 21.51
C TYR A 51 -43.58 5.42 20.32
N ILE A 52 -43.01 4.23 20.39
CA ILE A 52 -43.27 3.12 19.46
C ILE A 52 -43.80 1.94 20.26
N ASN A 53 -45.03 1.54 19.97
CA ASN A 53 -45.77 0.51 20.74
C ASN A 53 -45.73 0.78 22.27
N GLY A 54 -45.89 2.04 22.67
CA GLY A 54 -45.89 2.48 24.07
C GLY A 54 -44.51 2.61 24.72
N LYS A 55 -43.43 2.25 24.04
CA LYS A 55 -42.05 2.43 24.52
C LYS A 55 -41.47 3.76 24.01
N LYS A 56 -40.94 4.57 24.92
CA LYS A 56 -40.31 5.84 24.57
C LYS A 56 -39.04 5.59 23.71
N VAL A 57 -38.90 6.37 22.65
CA VAL A 57 -37.72 6.35 21.74
C VAL A 57 -37.05 7.71 21.82
N GLU A 58 -35.74 7.69 21.96
CA GLU A 58 -34.93 8.90 21.98
C GLU A 58 -34.85 9.53 20.59
N THR A 59 -35.00 10.84 20.53
CA THR A 59 -34.88 11.66 19.33
C THR A 59 -33.72 12.64 19.48
N THR A 60 -33.09 13.06 18.35
CA THR A 60 -32.14 14.16 18.36
C THR A 60 -32.87 15.49 18.66
N SER A 61 -32.10 16.56 18.87
CA SER A 61 -32.63 17.92 19.07
C SER A 61 -33.47 18.43 17.88
N GLU A 62 -33.33 17.83 16.71
CA GLU A 62 -34.11 18.12 15.50
C GLU A 62 -35.16 17.07 15.18
N GLY A 63 -35.35 16.07 16.07
CA GLY A 63 -36.39 15.07 15.95
C GLY A 63 -36.04 13.82 15.16
N TYR A 64 -34.81 13.65 14.70
CA TYR A 64 -34.37 12.42 14.03
C TYR A 64 -34.29 11.27 15.03
N PHE A 65 -34.74 10.08 14.63
CA PHE A 65 -34.72 8.89 15.46
C PHE A 65 -34.37 7.64 14.66
N SER A 66 -33.87 6.63 15.38
CA SER A 66 -33.73 5.25 14.94
C SER A 66 -34.10 4.31 16.10
N TYR A 67 -34.86 3.25 15.81
CA TYR A 67 -35.25 2.24 16.76
C TYR A 67 -35.15 0.85 16.16
N TYR A 68 -34.17 0.07 16.63
CA TYR A 68 -33.89 -1.26 16.13
C TYR A 68 -34.78 -2.30 16.75
N VAL A 69 -35.52 -3.08 15.95
CA VAL A 69 -36.53 -4.02 16.38
C VAL A 69 -36.30 -5.42 15.84
N SER A 70 -36.73 -6.44 16.60
CA SER A 70 -36.86 -7.80 16.10
C SER A 70 -38.21 -7.99 15.41
N LEU A 71 -38.22 -8.70 14.27
CA LEU A 71 -39.40 -9.02 13.51
C LEU A 71 -39.79 -10.50 13.72
N ALA A 72 -41.01 -10.76 14.21
CA ALA A 72 -41.59 -12.09 14.20
C ALA A 72 -41.98 -12.50 12.76
N GLN A 73 -42.06 -13.81 12.49
CA GLN A 73 -42.58 -14.31 11.22
C GLN A 73 -44.04 -13.87 11.02
N GLY A 74 -44.37 -13.38 9.83
CA GLY A 74 -45.66 -12.80 9.52
C GLY A 74 -45.74 -11.30 9.73
N VAL A 75 -46.91 -10.75 9.99
CA VAL A 75 -47.15 -9.31 10.10
C VAL A 75 -46.73 -8.77 11.46
N ASN A 76 -45.83 -7.79 11.46
CA ASN A 76 -45.40 -7.01 12.62
C ASN A 76 -46.01 -5.61 12.52
N VAL A 77 -46.62 -5.12 13.60
CA VAL A 77 -47.33 -3.84 13.65
C VAL A 77 -46.60 -2.90 14.59
N PHE A 78 -46.28 -1.70 14.10
CA PHE A 78 -45.60 -0.65 14.87
C PHE A 78 -46.47 0.61 14.88
N LYS A 79 -46.94 0.98 16.07
CA LYS A 79 -47.71 2.21 16.31
C LYS A 79 -46.75 3.27 16.82
N PHE A 80 -46.60 4.33 16.05
CA PHE A 80 -45.80 5.50 16.38
C PHE A 80 -46.74 6.58 16.91
N GLU A 81 -46.40 7.13 18.06
CA GLU A 81 -47.27 8.12 18.74
C GLU A 81 -46.43 9.20 19.39
N ASN A 82 -46.88 10.43 19.25
CA ASN A 82 -46.51 11.56 20.10
C ASN A 82 -47.80 12.31 20.47
N THR A 83 -47.70 13.45 21.16
CA THR A 83 -48.90 14.20 21.60
C THR A 83 -49.73 14.75 20.44
N THR A 84 -49.17 14.92 19.25
CA THR A 84 -49.78 15.58 18.10
C THR A 84 -50.12 14.64 16.94
N ALA A 85 -49.51 13.47 16.87
CA ALA A 85 -49.66 12.54 15.76
C ALA A 85 -49.65 11.08 16.21
N SER A 86 -50.36 10.22 15.44
CA SER A 86 -50.29 8.77 15.56
C SER A 86 -50.30 8.13 14.18
N LYS A 87 -49.32 7.25 13.91
CA LYS A 87 -49.18 6.51 12.66
C LYS A 87 -48.90 5.05 12.93
N THR A 88 -49.41 4.18 12.07
CA THR A 88 -49.19 2.74 12.17
C THR A 88 -48.53 2.23 10.89
N TYR A 89 -47.48 1.46 11.05
CA TYR A 89 -46.78 0.79 9.95
C TYR A 89 -46.78 -0.73 10.16
N ARG A 90 -46.95 -1.48 9.07
CA ARG A 90 -46.95 -2.93 9.04
C ARG A 90 -45.77 -3.41 8.24
N ILE A 91 -44.98 -4.33 8.79
CA ILE A 91 -43.89 -5.00 8.12
C ILE A 91 -44.16 -6.50 8.17
N THR A 92 -44.24 -7.14 7.00
CA THR A 92 -44.40 -8.59 6.91
C THR A 92 -43.05 -9.27 6.72
N ARG A 93 -42.64 -10.08 7.71
CA ARG A 93 -41.46 -10.93 7.55
C ARG A 93 -41.85 -12.22 6.85
N THR A 94 -41.18 -12.53 5.74
CA THR A 94 -41.34 -13.75 4.94
C THR A 94 -40.12 -14.66 5.07
N ASN A 95 -40.28 -15.96 4.76
CA ASN A 95 -39.14 -16.86 4.65
C ASN A 95 -38.32 -16.48 3.41
N GLY A 96 -37.01 -16.23 3.58
CA GLY A 96 -36.11 -16.08 2.47
C GLY A 96 -35.95 -17.43 1.74
N SER A 97 -36.11 -17.45 0.44
CA SER A 97 -35.52 -18.51 -0.36
C SER A 97 -34.01 -18.26 -0.39
N SER A 98 -33.22 -19.15 0.19
CA SER A 98 -31.77 -19.13 0.01
C SER A 98 -31.52 -19.41 -1.48
N THR A 99 -31.22 -18.36 -2.24
CA THR A 99 -30.50 -18.56 -3.50
C THR A 99 -29.10 -19.02 -3.09
N ASN A 100 -28.86 -20.33 -3.18
CA ASN A 100 -27.51 -20.84 -3.16
C ASN A 100 -26.73 -20.06 -4.22
N SER A 101 -25.76 -19.27 -3.80
CA SER A 101 -24.66 -18.84 -4.66
C SER A 101 -23.96 -20.13 -5.07
N GLY A 102 -24.29 -20.61 -6.28
CA GLY A 102 -23.78 -21.86 -6.76
C GLY A 102 -22.27 -21.80 -6.79
N ASN A 103 -21.63 -22.83 -6.25
CA ASN A 103 -20.28 -23.21 -6.61
C ASN A 103 -20.25 -23.30 -8.13
N ALA A 104 -19.79 -22.23 -8.78
CA ALA A 104 -19.79 -22.15 -10.23
C ALA A 104 -18.71 -23.09 -10.75
N ASN A 105 -19.11 -24.27 -11.21
CA ASN A 105 -18.21 -25.24 -11.82
C ASN A 105 -17.53 -24.58 -13.02
N PHE A 106 -16.20 -24.42 -12.91
CA PHE A 106 -15.39 -23.95 -14.02
C PHE A 106 -15.19 -25.10 -15.04
N LYS A 107 -15.51 -24.80 -16.29
CA LYS A 107 -15.22 -25.67 -17.42
C LYS A 107 -13.84 -25.33 -17.97
N THR A 108 -12.97 -26.32 -18.15
CA THR A 108 -11.68 -26.15 -18.82
C THR A 108 -11.88 -25.75 -20.29
N VAL A 109 -11.16 -24.72 -20.71
CA VAL A 109 -11.13 -24.20 -22.08
C VAL A 109 -9.68 -23.85 -22.45
N ASN A 110 -9.45 -23.56 -23.72
CA ASN A 110 -8.18 -22.99 -24.21
C ASN A 110 -8.53 -21.90 -25.22
N LEU A 111 -8.69 -20.68 -24.71
CA LEU A 111 -9.15 -19.53 -25.48
C LEU A 111 -8.16 -18.37 -25.34
N VAL A 112 -8.21 -17.45 -26.31
CA VAL A 112 -7.49 -16.19 -26.22
C VAL A 112 -8.52 -15.07 -26.13
N GLY A 113 -8.36 -14.22 -25.12
CA GLY A 113 -9.18 -13.05 -24.92
C GLY A 113 -8.34 -11.76 -24.98
N GLU A 114 -8.99 -10.66 -25.25
CA GLU A 114 -8.40 -9.32 -25.19
C GLU A 114 -9.27 -8.42 -24.31
N ILE A 115 -8.66 -7.74 -23.35
CA ILE A 115 -9.35 -6.78 -22.50
C ILE A 115 -9.89 -5.63 -23.36
N ASN A 116 -11.21 -5.38 -23.26
CA ASN A 116 -11.93 -4.43 -24.12
C ASN A 116 -12.13 -3.04 -23.51
N LYS A 117 -11.89 -2.88 -22.20
CA LYS A 117 -12.00 -1.60 -21.48
C LYS A 117 -10.82 -1.39 -20.54
N ASN A 118 -10.54 -0.15 -20.17
CA ASN A 118 -9.49 0.15 -19.20
C ASN A 118 -9.96 -0.17 -17.77
N HIS A 119 -9.03 -0.63 -16.94
CA HIS A 119 -9.20 -0.88 -15.52
C HIS A 119 -10.39 -1.78 -15.15
N PRO A 120 -10.61 -2.92 -15.86
CA PRO A 120 -11.61 -3.88 -15.44
C PRO A 120 -11.24 -4.43 -14.06
N THR A 121 -12.23 -4.91 -13.33
CA THR A 121 -11.99 -5.64 -12.09
C THR A 121 -11.30 -6.96 -12.41
N VAL A 122 -10.11 -7.17 -11.86
CA VAL A 122 -9.34 -8.42 -11.92
C VAL A 122 -9.28 -8.98 -10.51
N ARG A 123 -9.60 -10.26 -10.32
CA ARG A 123 -9.73 -10.89 -9.01
C ARG A 123 -8.78 -12.07 -8.85
N SER A 124 -8.36 -12.34 -7.62
CA SER A 124 -7.63 -13.57 -7.27
C SER A 124 -8.55 -14.78 -7.07
N LYS A 125 -9.86 -14.54 -6.84
CA LYS A 125 -10.90 -15.55 -6.67
C LYS A 125 -12.18 -15.10 -7.39
N PRO A 126 -13.03 -16.02 -7.88
CA PRO A 126 -14.28 -15.70 -8.58
C PRO A 126 -15.41 -15.40 -7.57
N ASP A 127 -15.21 -14.42 -6.71
CA ASP A 127 -16.13 -14.05 -5.64
C ASP A 127 -16.24 -12.52 -5.53
N GLU A 128 -17.44 -11.98 -5.68
CA GLU A 128 -17.68 -10.54 -5.57
C GLU A 128 -17.45 -9.98 -4.16
N ALA A 129 -17.65 -10.82 -3.13
CA ALA A 129 -17.43 -10.45 -1.74
C ALA A 129 -15.93 -10.42 -1.37
N ASN A 130 -15.05 -10.86 -2.27
CA ASN A 130 -13.62 -10.94 -2.00
C ASN A 130 -12.92 -9.63 -2.42
N ASP A 131 -12.37 -8.92 -1.45
CA ASP A 131 -11.59 -7.69 -1.66
C ASP A 131 -10.17 -7.94 -2.21
N ASP A 132 -9.74 -9.20 -2.39
CA ASP A 132 -8.45 -9.57 -2.97
C ASP A 132 -8.44 -9.32 -4.49
N LEU A 133 -8.45 -8.06 -4.86
CA LEU A 133 -8.28 -7.64 -6.25
C LEU A 133 -6.80 -7.48 -6.56
N ILE A 134 -6.40 -8.03 -7.70
CA ILE A 134 -5.08 -7.74 -8.27
C ILE A 134 -5.13 -6.44 -9.07
N LEU A 135 -3.95 -5.96 -9.50
CA LEU A 135 -3.84 -4.75 -10.31
C LEU A 135 -4.73 -4.86 -11.58
N PRO A 136 -5.58 -3.85 -11.87
CA PRO A 136 -6.44 -3.91 -13.04
C PRO A 136 -5.63 -3.89 -14.35
N TYR A 137 -6.02 -4.72 -15.30
CA TYR A 137 -5.44 -4.71 -16.65
C TYR A 137 -5.87 -3.46 -17.42
N VAL A 138 -5.10 -3.11 -18.44
CA VAL A 138 -5.47 -2.07 -19.40
C VAL A 138 -6.03 -2.68 -20.68
N LYS A 139 -6.80 -1.90 -21.42
CA LYS A 139 -7.34 -2.28 -22.72
C LYS A 139 -6.23 -2.77 -23.66
N GLY A 140 -6.47 -3.85 -24.36
CA GLY A 140 -5.52 -4.47 -25.27
C GLY A 140 -4.62 -5.55 -24.62
N THR A 141 -4.73 -5.78 -23.30
CA THR A 141 -4.07 -6.92 -22.64
C THR A 141 -4.61 -8.23 -23.21
N LEU A 142 -3.73 -9.09 -23.76
CA LEU A 142 -4.10 -10.43 -24.19
C LEU A 142 -4.04 -11.40 -23.00
N LEU A 143 -5.06 -12.23 -22.89
CA LEU A 143 -5.26 -13.22 -21.85
C LEU A 143 -5.17 -14.64 -22.43
N HIS A 144 -4.47 -15.52 -21.74
CA HIS A 144 -4.59 -16.96 -21.95
C HIS A 144 -5.65 -17.52 -21.00
N ILE A 145 -6.83 -17.84 -21.54
CA ILE A 145 -7.99 -18.28 -20.77
C ILE A 145 -7.98 -19.81 -20.71
N VAL A 146 -7.86 -20.36 -19.49
CA VAL A 146 -7.76 -21.80 -19.25
C VAL A 146 -9.03 -22.42 -18.68
N ALA A 147 -9.93 -21.61 -18.12
CA ALA A 147 -11.24 -22.07 -17.66
C ALA A 147 -12.27 -20.96 -17.70
N GLU A 148 -13.55 -21.33 -17.70
CA GLU A 148 -14.67 -20.39 -17.69
C GLU A 148 -15.85 -20.93 -16.87
N ASN A 149 -16.64 -20.03 -16.29
CA ASN A 149 -17.97 -20.30 -15.77
C ASN A 149 -19.00 -19.34 -16.40
N TYR A 150 -20.16 -19.16 -15.79
CA TYR A 150 -21.20 -18.28 -16.31
C TYR A 150 -20.72 -16.81 -16.38
N GLU A 151 -19.98 -16.32 -15.36
CA GLU A 151 -19.63 -14.91 -15.18
C GLU A 151 -18.16 -14.60 -15.50
N TYR A 152 -17.25 -15.54 -15.21
CA TYR A 152 -15.81 -15.32 -15.21
C TYR A 152 -15.06 -16.15 -16.26
N TYR A 153 -13.99 -15.56 -16.76
CA TYR A 153 -12.85 -16.28 -17.32
C TYR A 153 -11.75 -16.41 -16.27
N LYS A 154 -11.14 -17.60 -16.20
CA LYS A 154 -9.91 -17.83 -15.43
C LYS A 154 -8.73 -17.84 -16.39
N THR A 155 -7.69 -17.07 -16.08
CA THR A 155 -6.48 -16.99 -16.90
C THR A 155 -5.43 -17.98 -16.43
N ALA A 156 -4.41 -18.22 -17.26
CA ALA A 156 -3.33 -19.16 -16.95
C ALA A 156 -2.47 -18.71 -15.75
N ASN A 157 -2.36 -17.41 -15.49
CA ASN A 157 -1.67 -16.86 -14.31
C ASN A 157 -2.50 -16.97 -13.01
N GLY A 158 -3.73 -17.49 -13.09
CA GLY A 158 -4.63 -17.67 -11.94
C GLY A 158 -5.60 -16.54 -11.67
N SER A 159 -5.60 -15.50 -12.47
CA SER A 159 -6.53 -14.37 -12.34
C SER A 159 -7.93 -14.71 -12.84
N TYR A 160 -8.92 -13.97 -12.35
CA TYR A 160 -10.31 -14.05 -12.78
C TYR A 160 -10.78 -12.69 -13.29
N VAL A 161 -11.39 -12.67 -14.48
CA VAL A 161 -11.95 -11.47 -15.11
C VAL A 161 -13.40 -11.70 -15.53
N TYR A 162 -14.22 -10.66 -15.45
CA TYR A 162 -15.60 -10.74 -15.91
C TYR A 162 -15.65 -10.90 -17.44
N LYS A 163 -16.55 -11.76 -17.93
CA LYS A 163 -16.69 -12.05 -19.36
C LYS A 163 -17.03 -10.82 -20.19
N ASP A 164 -17.80 -9.89 -19.68
CA ASP A 164 -18.17 -8.65 -20.35
C ASP A 164 -16.99 -7.68 -20.58
N THR A 165 -15.88 -7.91 -19.88
CA THR A 165 -14.64 -7.13 -20.01
C THR A 165 -13.67 -7.69 -21.05
N VAL A 166 -14.01 -8.80 -21.69
CA VAL A 166 -13.12 -9.57 -22.57
C VAL A 166 -13.78 -9.81 -23.92
N ASN A 167 -13.09 -9.49 -25.00
CA ASN A 167 -13.43 -9.93 -26.33
C ASN A 167 -12.63 -11.20 -26.66
N LEU A 168 -13.30 -12.31 -26.99
CA LEU A 168 -12.61 -13.49 -27.50
C LEU A 168 -12.04 -13.18 -28.89
N VAL A 169 -10.79 -13.54 -29.12
CA VAL A 169 -10.07 -13.29 -30.36
C VAL A 169 -9.60 -14.60 -30.99
N ASN A 170 -9.76 -14.72 -32.30
CA ASN A 170 -9.28 -15.89 -33.05
C ASN A 170 -7.79 -15.72 -33.38
N LYS A 171 -6.94 -15.74 -32.33
CA LYS A 171 -5.49 -15.66 -32.44
C LYS A 171 -4.87 -16.83 -31.70
N LYS A 172 -3.72 -17.30 -32.16
CA LYS A 172 -2.93 -18.27 -31.39
C LYS A 172 -2.20 -17.52 -30.27
N TYR A 173 -2.32 -18.01 -29.06
CA TYR A 173 -1.52 -17.52 -27.91
C TYR A 173 -0.11 -18.12 -28.03
N GLY A 174 0.76 -17.47 -28.84
CA GLY A 174 2.10 -17.95 -29.12
C GLY A 174 3.13 -17.48 -28.08
N GLU A 175 4.37 -17.91 -28.25
CA GLU A 175 5.50 -17.44 -27.45
C GLU A 175 5.62 -15.91 -27.50
N ASN A 176 6.02 -15.34 -26.40
CA ASN A 176 6.24 -13.90 -26.27
C ASN A 176 7.65 -13.59 -25.81
N SER A 177 8.17 -12.46 -26.25
CA SER A 177 9.45 -11.93 -25.77
C SER A 177 9.44 -10.41 -25.76
N VAL A 178 10.17 -9.85 -24.82
CA VAL A 178 10.58 -8.44 -24.86
C VAL A 178 11.79 -8.35 -25.77
N ASN A 179 11.68 -7.57 -26.84
CA ASN A 179 12.72 -7.44 -27.87
C ASN A 179 13.58 -6.20 -27.66
N SER A 180 13.01 -5.13 -27.09
CA SER A 180 13.74 -3.93 -26.69
C SER A 180 13.05 -3.22 -25.53
N ILE A 181 13.85 -2.50 -24.73
CA ILE A 181 13.40 -1.65 -23.63
C ILE A 181 13.86 -0.23 -23.94
N GLU A 182 12.95 0.72 -23.84
CA GLU A 182 13.23 2.16 -24.02
C GLU A 182 12.91 2.86 -22.69
N THR A 183 13.79 3.75 -22.25
CA THR A 183 13.62 4.51 -21.02
C THR A 183 13.75 6.02 -21.28
N ALA A 184 12.87 6.78 -20.62
CA ALA A 184 12.98 8.23 -20.46
C ALA A 184 12.81 8.56 -18.97
N LYS A 185 12.94 9.83 -18.58
CA LYS A 185 12.85 10.23 -17.17
C LYS A 185 11.61 9.66 -16.46
N ASP A 186 10.46 9.73 -17.11
CA ASP A 186 9.16 9.34 -16.55
C ASP A 186 8.49 8.18 -17.31
N THR A 187 9.21 7.50 -18.19
CA THR A 187 8.60 6.52 -19.08
C THR A 187 9.49 5.30 -19.28
N ILE A 188 8.89 4.12 -19.13
CA ILE A 188 9.50 2.83 -19.43
C ILE A 188 8.63 2.16 -20.49
N SER A 189 9.23 1.68 -21.58
CA SER A 189 8.50 1.01 -22.66
C SER A 189 9.14 -0.32 -23.02
N PHE A 190 8.31 -1.34 -23.19
CA PHE A 190 8.67 -2.69 -23.59
C PHE A 190 8.10 -2.99 -24.97
N ASN A 191 8.94 -3.20 -25.97
CA ASN A 191 8.52 -3.67 -27.28
C ASN A 191 8.53 -5.19 -27.31
N MET A 192 7.36 -5.79 -27.54
CA MET A 192 7.13 -7.24 -27.43
C MET A 192 6.59 -7.83 -28.74
N ASN A 193 6.54 -9.18 -28.82
CA ASN A 193 5.89 -9.86 -29.94
C ASN A 193 4.36 -9.72 -29.88
N ARG A 194 3.79 -9.68 -28.68
CA ARG A 194 2.36 -9.46 -28.41
C ARG A 194 2.18 -8.80 -27.03
N SER A 195 1.00 -8.23 -26.80
CA SER A 195 0.59 -7.84 -25.45
C SER A 195 0.37 -9.10 -24.58
N THR A 196 0.46 -8.93 -23.27
CA THR A 196 0.35 -10.01 -22.28
C THR A 196 -0.19 -9.50 -20.96
N GLU A 197 -0.58 -10.41 -20.09
CA GLU A 197 -0.88 -10.12 -18.70
C GLU A 197 0.38 -9.62 -17.98
N TYR A 198 0.19 -8.72 -17.02
CA TYR A 198 1.28 -8.11 -16.28
C TYR A 198 0.92 -7.91 -14.82
N ASP A 199 1.95 -7.74 -14.01
CA ASP A 199 1.84 -7.22 -12.66
C ASP A 199 2.87 -6.11 -12.46
N VAL A 200 2.58 -5.15 -11.57
CA VAL A 200 3.47 -4.04 -11.29
C VAL A 200 3.50 -3.79 -9.78
N GLU A 201 4.67 -3.89 -9.18
CA GLU A 201 4.92 -3.42 -7.83
C GLU A 201 5.54 -2.02 -7.91
N PHE A 202 4.93 -1.07 -7.23
CA PHE A 202 5.42 0.29 -7.13
C PHE A 202 5.82 0.58 -5.68
N ALA A 203 7.10 0.88 -5.49
CA ALA A 203 7.69 1.23 -4.20
C ALA A 203 8.24 2.65 -4.23
N LYS A 204 8.70 3.14 -3.08
CA LYS A 204 9.24 4.50 -2.93
C LYS A 204 10.42 4.78 -3.87
N ASP A 205 11.20 3.78 -4.18
CA ASP A 205 12.50 3.89 -4.81
C ASP A 205 12.72 2.94 -5.99
N PHE A 206 11.70 2.14 -6.35
CA PHE A 206 11.71 1.30 -7.54
C PHE A 206 10.31 1.04 -8.09
N ILE A 207 10.26 0.61 -9.33
CA ILE A 207 9.12 -0.03 -9.96
C ILE A 207 9.55 -1.38 -10.53
N GLU A 208 8.82 -2.45 -10.16
CA GLU A 208 9.02 -3.77 -10.71
C GLU A 208 7.89 -4.11 -11.66
N VAL A 209 8.22 -4.59 -12.85
CA VAL A 209 7.28 -4.98 -13.90
C VAL A 209 7.46 -6.44 -14.22
N LYS A 210 6.42 -7.23 -14.02
CA LYS A 210 6.35 -8.65 -14.33
C LYS A 210 5.47 -8.87 -15.53
N LEU A 211 6.01 -9.51 -16.56
CA LEU A 211 5.31 -9.80 -17.82
C LEU A 211 5.10 -11.31 -17.95
N TYR A 212 3.85 -11.75 -17.83
CA TYR A 212 3.50 -13.18 -17.85
C TYR A 212 3.72 -13.81 -19.23
N ASP A 213 4.05 -15.09 -19.25
CA ASP A 213 4.33 -15.87 -20.47
C ASP A 213 5.30 -15.18 -21.44
N THR A 214 6.29 -14.50 -20.89
CA THR A 214 7.21 -13.65 -21.66
C THR A 214 8.66 -13.93 -21.24
N GLN A 215 9.55 -14.02 -22.22
CA GLN A 215 10.99 -14.16 -22.05
C GLN A 215 11.68 -12.81 -22.32
N ASN A 216 12.81 -12.56 -21.67
CA ASN A 216 13.64 -11.43 -22.04
C ASN A 216 14.60 -11.79 -23.18
N LYS A 217 14.56 -11.03 -24.27
CA LYS A 217 15.55 -11.03 -25.35
C LYS A 217 16.17 -9.66 -25.57
N ALA A 218 15.71 -8.68 -24.81
CA ALA A 218 16.24 -7.31 -24.88
C ALA A 218 17.61 -7.21 -24.21
N VAL A 219 18.47 -6.38 -24.77
CA VAL A 219 19.64 -5.85 -24.04
C VAL A 219 19.12 -4.80 -23.06
N ILE A 220 19.56 -4.89 -21.81
CA ILE A 220 19.22 -3.89 -20.81
C ILE A 220 19.89 -2.58 -21.17
N PRO A 221 19.14 -1.48 -21.34
CA PRO A 221 19.71 -0.21 -21.72
C PRO A 221 20.60 0.34 -20.59
N ASP A 222 21.77 0.86 -20.95
CA ASP A 222 22.49 1.76 -20.07
C ASP A 222 21.75 3.10 -20.05
N SER A 223 21.18 3.46 -18.91
CA SER A 223 20.27 4.59 -18.81
C SER A 223 20.60 5.46 -17.60
N SER A 224 20.82 6.75 -17.85
CA SER A 224 20.92 7.76 -16.79
C SER A 224 19.57 8.13 -16.15
N ASN A 225 18.45 7.60 -16.70
CA ASN A 225 17.11 7.86 -16.17
C ASN A 225 16.79 7.01 -14.93
N PHE A 226 17.54 5.95 -14.69
CA PHE A 226 17.40 5.06 -13.54
C PHE A 226 18.79 4.74 -12.96
N ASP A 227 18.86 4.65 -11.63
CA ASP A 227 20.12 4.35 -10.93
C ASP A 227 20.63 2.93 -11.25
N GLU A 228 19.68 1.99 -11.39
CA GLU A 228 19.95 0.60 -11.76
C GLU A 228 18.74 0.02 -12.49
N ILE A 229 18.97 -0.85 -13.48
CA ILE A 229 17.94 -1.67 -14.11
C ILE A 229 18.39 -3.13 -13.97
N SER A 230 17.58 -3.95 -13.29
CA SER A 230 17.83 -5.38 -13.17
C SER A 230 16.75 -6.20 -13.86
N VAL A 231 17.12 -7.40 -14.33
CA VAL A 231 16.19 -8.32 -14.96
C VAL A 231 16.38 -9.75 -14.43
N GLU A 232 15.28 -10.39 -14.10
CA GLU A 232 15.23 -11.83 -13.86
C GLU A 232 14.72 -12.48 -15.14
N ASN A 233 15.59 -13.27 -15.80
CA ASN A 233 15.31 -13.91 -17.09
C ASN A 233 14.45 -15.19 -16.97
N ASN A 234 13.69 -15.31 -15.91
CA ASN A 234 12.74 -16.39 -15.72
C ASN A 234 11.49 -16.19 -16.60
N THR A 235 10.64 -17.17 -16.69
CA THR A 235 9.28 -17.02 -17.21
C THR A 235 8.34 -17.09 -16.01
N PRO A 236 7.68 -15.98 -15.64
CA PRO A 236 7.59 -14.66 -16.30
C PRO A 236 8.88 -13.82 -16.18
N ALA A 237 9.16 -13.00 -17.21
CA ALA A 237 10.26 -12.03 -17.15
C ALA A 237 9.91 -10.88 -16.18
N THR A 238 10.82 -10.60 -15.27
CA THR A 238 10.64 -9.57 -14.25
C THR A 238 11.73 -8.51 -14.38
N TYR A 239 11.33 -7.24 -14.43
CA TYR A 239 12.20 -6.09 -14.62
C TYR A 239 12.05 -5.14 -13.44
N THR A 240 13.14 -4.77 -12.79
CA THR A 240 13.14 -3.78 -11.71
C THR A 240 13.94 -2.55 -12.15
N PHE A 241 13.28 -1.39 -12.12
CA PHE A 241 13.85 -0.08 -12.42
C PHE A 241 13.99 0.71 -11.14
N TYR A 242 15.19 0.98 -10.74
CA TYR A 242 15.50 1.73 -9.54
C TYR A 242 15.59 3.23 -9.85
N PHE A 243 14.83 4.04 -9.12
CA PHE A 243 14.77 5.50 -9.33
C PHE A 243 16.08 6.17 -8.91
N ASN A 244 16.45 7.25 -9.58
CA ASN A 244 17.62 8.04 -9.18
C ASN A 244 17.36 8.70 -7.82
N LYS A 245 18.44 9.00 -7.10
CA LYS A 245 18.36 9.74 -5.85
C LYS A 245 17.80 11.13 -6.12
N GLY A 246 16.68 11.44 -5.49
CA GLY A 246 15.96 12.71 -5.63
C GLY A 246 14.76 12.66 -6.57
N ASP A 247 14.56 11.58 -7.32
CA ASP A 247 13.29 11.33 -8.01
C ASP A 247 12.16 11.13 -6.97
N ASN A 248 10.98 11.62 -7.30
CA ASN A 248 9.88 11.66 -6.34
C ASN A 248 8.57 11.20 -6.98
N TYR A 249 8.60 10.00 -7.56
CA TYR A 249 7.42 9.43 -8.19
C TYR A 249 6.38 9.00 -7.13
N VAL A 250 5.09 9.22 -7.46
CA VAL A 250 3.97 8.94 -6.55
C VAL A 250 3.03 7.88 -7.07
N GLY A 251 3.28 7.39 -8.28
CA GLY A 251 2.50 6.36 -8.91
C GLY A 251 2.85 6.21 -10.38
N PHE A 252 2.04 5.47 -11.09
CA PHE A 252 2.28 5.17 -12.50
C PHE A 252 0.97 4.95 -13.27
N MET A 253 1.04 5.07 -14.58
CA MET A 253 -0.01 4.68 -15.51
C MET A 253 0.54 3.64 -16.49
N ALA A 254 -0.11 2.48 -16.57
CA ALA A 254 0.18 1.46 -17.56
C ALA A 254 -0.68 1.64 -18.82
N ASN A 255 -0.15 1.32 -19.99
CA ASN A 255 -0.89 1.36 -21.25
C ASN A 255 -0.31 0.38 -22.28
N TYR A 256 -1.16 -0.10 -23.19
CA TYR A 256 -0.77 -0.82 -24.40
C TYR A 256 -1.04 0.02 -25.66
N GLY A 257 -0.01 0.20 -26.48
CA GLY A 257 -0.11 0.68 -27.86
C GLY A 257 0.25 -0.46 -28.83
N GLY A 258 -0.71 -1.33 -29.14
CA GLY A 258 -0.43 -2.58 -29.86
C GLY A 258 0.45 -3.52 -29.02
N ASN A 259 1.64 -3.87 -29.51
CA ASN A 259 2.58 -4.74 -28.81
C ASN A 259 3.59 -3.97 -27.93
N LYS A 260 3.43 -2.66 -27.80
CA LYS A 260 4.27 -1.83 -26.91
C LYS A 260 3.55 -1.62 -25.58
N PHE A 261 4.12 -2.15 -24.50
CA PHE A 261 3.68 -1.87 -23.15
C PHE A 261 4.45 -0.68 -22.60
N THR A 262 3.74 0.30 -22.07
CA THR A 262 4.35 1.53 -21.54
C THR A 262 3.88 1.79 -20.13
N ILE A 263 4.83 2.05 -19.25
CA ILE A 263 4.62 2.59 -17.91
C ILE A 263 5.02 4.06 -17.95
N LYS A 264 4.09 4.95 -17.59
CA LYS A 264 4.38 6.36 -17.37
C LYS A 264 4.34 6.64 -15.88
N LEU A 265 5.46 7.08 -15.33
CA LEU A 265 5.61 7.45 -13.92
C LEU A 265 5.00 8.83 -13.67
N ASN A 266 4.40 9.02 -12.52
CA ASN A 266 3.87 10.30 -12.08
C ASN A 266 4.89 10.98 -11.16
N ASP A 267 5.58 12.00 -11.67
CA ASP A 267 6.57 12.78 -10.93
C ASP A 267 5.86 13.80 -10.03
N ARG A 268 6.07 13.72 -8.73
CA ARG A 268 5.43 14.60 -7.75
C ARG A 268 5.88 16.05 -7.93
N THR A 269 4.95 16.95 -7.86
CA THR A 269 5.26 18.38 -7.76
C THR A 269 5.99 18.68 -6.45
N VAL A 270 7.13 19.35 -6.52
CA VAL A 270 7.91 19.76 -5.35
C VAL A 270 7.67 21.23 -5.09
N SER A 271 7.09 21.57 -3.93
CA SER A 271 6.96 22.97 -3.49
C SER A 271 8.19 23.37 -2.67
N PRO A 272 8.95 24.41 -3.10
CA PRO A 272 10.09 24.90 -2.34
C PRO A 272 9.72 25.44 -0.95
N GLU A 273 8.47 25.86 -0.77
CA GLU A 273 7.96 26.52 0.43
C GLU A 273 7.37 25.54 1.46
N LYS A 274 7.47 24.23 1.23
CA LYS A 274 6.84 23.20 2.09
C LYS A 274 5.35 23.46 2.33
N SER A 275 4.64 23.87 1.29
CA SER A 275 3.24 24.28 1.30
C SER A 275 2.45 23.52 0.24
N LEU A 276 1.15 23.72 0.20
CA LEU A 276 0.27 23.19 -0.84
C LEU A 276 0.45 23.88 -2.21
N LYS A 277 1.27 24.91 -2.30
CA LYS A 277 1.42 25.71 -3.52
C LYS A 277 1.93 24.87 -4.70
N GLY A 278 1.12 24.84 -5.75
CA GLY A 278 1.38 24.09 -6.97
C GLY A 278 1.10 22.59 -6.87
N MET A 279 0.72 22.06 -5.68
CA MET A 279 0.34 20.65 -5.55
C MET A 279 -0.93 20.36 -6.35
N LYS A 280 -0.90 19.34 -7.20
CA LYS A 280 -2.04 18.92 -8.01
C LYS A 280 -2.91 17.96 -7.22
N ILE A 281 -4.15 18.31 -7.01
CA ILE A 281 -5.09 17.52 -6.22
C ILE A 281 -6.37 17.29 -7.02
N VAL A 282 -6.82 16.04 -7.13
CA VAL A 282 -8.16 15.75 -7.64
C VAL A 282 -9.10 15.53 -6.46
N LEU A 283 -10.17 16.30 -6.41
CA LEU A 283 -11.27 16.09 -5.47
C LEU A 283 -12.49 15.53 -6.19
N ASP A 284 -13.02 14.44 -5.66
CA ASP A 284 -14.22 13.80 -6.15
C ASP A 284 -15.36 13.98 -5.15
N ALA A 285 -16.47 14.53 -5.63
CA ALA A 285 -17.73 14.52 -4.88
C ALA A 285 -18.54 13.29 -5.29
N GLY A 286 -18.65 12.30 -4.41
CA GLY A 286 -19.35 11.05 -4.71
C GLY A 286 -20.78 11.26 -5.19
N HIS A 287 -21.26 10.37 -6.07
CA HIS A 287 -22.60 10.41 -6.68
C HIS A 287 -22.83 11.68 -7.53
N GLY A 288 -24.09 11.98 -7.88
CA GLY A 288 -24.48 13.16 -8.64
C GLY A 288 -25.51 12.87 -9.73
N GLY A 289 -26.32 13.85 -10.07
CA GLY A 289 -27.37 13.74 -11.07
C GLY A 289 -28.37 12.63 -10.76
N THR A 290 -28.46 11.63 -11.62
CA THR A 290 -29.34 10.46 -11.45
C THR A 290 -28.89 9.48 -10.38
N ASP A 291 -27.61 9.51 -9.99
CA ASP A 291 -27.09 8.75 -8.85
C ASP A 291 -27.20 9.60 -7.59
N ASN A 292 -28.15 9.25 -6.75
CA ASN A 292 -28.45 10.01 -5.55
C ASN A 292 -27.52 9.65 -4.35
N GLY A 293 -26.87 8.47 -4.38
CA GLY A 293 -26.29 7.87 -3.19
C GLY A 293 -27.39 7.52 -2.16
N THR A 294 -27.02 7.45 -0.91
CA THR A 294 -27.93 7.17 0.21
C THR A 294 -28.93 8.31 0.42
N LEU A 295 -30.15 7.92 0.76
CA LEU A 295 -31.17 8.86 1.25
C LEU A 295 -31.09 8.97 2.78
N GLY A 296 -30.70 10.12 3.30
CA GLY A 296 -30.62 10.35 4.74
C GLY A 296 -31.98 10.51 5.43
N LEU A 297 -32.00 10.49 6.76
CA LEU A 297 -33.19 10.45 7.61
C LEU A 297 -34.18 11.61 7.42
N GLY A 298 -33.72 12.78 6.97
CA GLY A 298 -34.56 13.93 6.63
C GLY A 298 -34.71 14.14 5.12
N LYS A 299 -34.56 13.09 4.32
CA LYS A 299 -34.68 13.09 2.85
C LYS A 299 -33.67 13.96 2.09
N VAL A 300 -32.53 14.28 2.71
CA VAL A 300 -31.38 14.84 2.00
C VAL A 300 -30.58 13.67 1.40
N TYR A 301 -30.24 13.78 0.13
CA TYR A 301 -29.41 12.80 -0.57
C TYR A 301 -27.92 12.99 -0.26
N GLU A 302 -27.20 11.92 -0.19
CA GLU A 302 -25.75 11.86 0.03
C GLU A 302 -24.98 12.75 -0.97
N LYS A 303 -25.33 12.70 -2.27
CA LYS A 303 -24.71 13.53 -3.33
C LYS A 303 -24.69 15.02 -3.00
N THR A 304 -25.67 15.52 -2.25
CA THR A 304 -25.80 16.94 -1.87
C THR A 304 -24.81 17.29 -0.78
N VAL A 305 -24.67 16.43 0.23
CA VAL A 305 -23.71 16.58 1.34
C VAL A 305 -22.28 16.48 0.80
N ASN A 306 -21.98 15.46 -0.01
CA ASN A 306 -20.68 15.25 -0.61
C ASN A 306 -20.21 16.48 -1.42
N LEU A 307 -21.10 17.02 -2.26
CA LEU A 307 -20.77 18.21 -3.07
C LEU A 307 -20.52 19.44 -2.20
N ALA A 308 -21.27 19.62 -1.12
CA ALA A 308 -21.10 20.75 -0.22
C ALA A 308 -19.73 20.69 0.50
N ILE A 309 -19.39 19.51 1.06
CA ILE A 309 -18.09 19.31 1.71
C ILE A 309 -16.94 19.52 0.71
N VAL A 310 -17.04 18.96 -0.50
CA VAL A 310 -16.00 19.09 -1.53
C VAL A 310 -15.80 20.55 -1.95
N LYS A 311 -16.87 21.37 -2.04
CA LYS A 311 -16.74 22.79 -2.34
C LYS A 311 -15.98 23.55 -1.26
N TYR A 312 -16.29 23.31 0.01
CA TYR A 312 -15.52 23.91 1.12
C TYR A 312 -14.07 23.44 1.13
N LEU A 313 -13.80 22.18 0.81
CA LEU A 313 -12.45 21.61 0.71
C LEU A 313 -11.69 22.22 -0.48
N TYR A 314 -12.35 22.41 -1.61
CA TYR A 314 -11.80 23.10 -2.77
C TYR A 314 -11.34 24.51 -2.41
N ASP A 315 -12.20 25.31 -1.75
CA ASP A 315 -11.85 26.66 -1.31
C ASP A 315 -10.66 26.64 -0.35
N TYR A 316 -10.68 25.74 0.65
CA TYR A 316 -9.60 25.58 1.63
C TYR A 316 -8.23 25.32 0.98
N LEU A 317 -8.18 24.40 0.01
CA LEU A 317 -6.94 23.99 -0.64
C LEU A 317 -6.45 25.02 -1.66
N THR A 318 -7.36 25.61 -2.43
CA THR A 318 -6.99 26.64 -3.45
C THR A 318 -6.53 27.96 -2.80
N GLU A 319 -7.12 28.38 -1.68
CA GLU A 319 -6.64 29.53 -0.90
C GLU A 319 -5.19 29.33 -0.42
N ARG A 320 -4.73 28.07 -0.29
CA ARG A 320 -3.35 27.69 0.09
C ARG A 320 -2.45 27.41 -1.10
N GLY A 321 -2.94 27.68 -2.32
CA GLY A 321 -2.17 27.63 -3.54
C GLY A 321 -2.13 26.27 -4.24
N ALA A 322 -2.94 25.27 -3.82
CA ALA A 322 -3.05 24.01 -4.54
C ALA A 322 -3.76 24.18 -5.91
N GLU A 323 -3.35 23.38 -6.88
CA GLU A 323 -4.02 23.24 -8.17
C GLU A 323 -5.07 22.14 -8.08
N VAL A 324 -6.32 22.52 -7.82
CA VAL A 324 -7.39 21.56 -7.54
C VAL A 324 -8.29 21.36 -8.76
N THR A 325 -8.46 20.09 -9.16
CA THR A 325 -9.42 19.66 -10.18
C THR A 325 -10.59 18.93 -9.52
N LEU A 326 -11.83 19.35 -9.83
CA LEU A 326 -13.04 18.70 -9.37
C LEU A 326 -13.57 17.72 -10.42
N THR A 327 -14.00 16.54 -10.01
CA THR A 327 -14.70 15.60 -10.92
C THR A 327 -16.06 16.16 -11.35
N ARG A 328 -16.80 16.80 -10.42
CA ARG A 328 -18.03 17.56 -10.70
C ARG A 328 -18.10 18.84 -9.87
N LYS A 329 -18.73 19.86 -10.43
CA LYS A 329 -18.91 21.19 -9.81
C LYS A 329 -20.35 21.46 -9.37
N ASP A 330 -21.26 20.63 -9.82
CA ASP A 330 -22.71 20.75 -9.62
C ASP A 330 -23.36 19.35 -9.46
N ASP A 331 -24.68 19.26 -9.51
CA ASP A 331 -25.42 18.00 -9.41
C ASP A 331 -25.45 17.24 -10.75
N THR A 332 -24.31 17.06 -11.40
CA THR A 332 -24.16 16.29 -12.64
C THR A 332 -23.77 14.85 -12.34
N PHE A 333 -24.33 13.89 -13.08
CA PHE A 333 -23.89 12.50 -13.06
C PHE A 333 -22.57 12.34 -13.81
N ILE A 334 -21.57 11.77 -13.14
CA ILE A 334 -20.28 11.38 -13.74
C ILE A 334 -20.06 9.90 -13.44
N SER A 335 -19.86 9.08 -14.46
CA SER A 335 -19.61 7.66 -14.29
C SER A 335 -18.30 7.38 -13.55
N LEU A 336 -18.17 6.22 -12.87
CA LEU A 336 -16.92 5.83 -12.22
C LEU A 336 -15.74 5.80 -13.20
N GLY A 337 -15.98 5.36 -14.45
CA GLY A 337 -14.96 5.36 -15.50
C GLY A 337 -14.49 6.77 -15.86
N ASP A 338 -15.41 7.73 -15.98
CA ASP A 338 -15.06 9.12 -16.31
C ASP A 338 -14.32 9.79 -15.15
N ARG A 339 -14.71 9.51 -13.89
CA ARG A 339 -13.97 9.99 -12.70
C ARG A 339 -12.52 9.47 -12.69
N THR A 340 -12.34 8.17 -12.94
CA THR A 340 -11.02 7.56 -13.08
C THR A 340 -10.23 8.16 -14.25
N ASN A 341 -10.87 8.43 -15.38
CA ASN A 341 -10.22 9.08 -16.53
C ASN A 341 -9.75 10.51 -16.20
N ILE A 342 -10.51 11.27 -15.40
CA ILE A 342 -10.08 12.59 -14.93
C ILE A 342 -8.80 12.45 -14.09
N ILE A 343 -8.76 11.53 -13.12
CA ILE A 343 -7.58 11.27 -12.28
C ILE A 343 -6.38 10.89 -13.15
N ASN A 344 -6.55 9.97 -14.10
CA ASN A 344 -5.48 9.50 -14.98
C ASN A 344 -4.97 10.59 -15.93
N THR A 345 -5.85 11.51 -16.36
CA THR A 345 -5.48 12.63 -17.24
C THR A 345 -4.72 13.72 -16.51
N VAL A 346 -5.16 14.04 -15.29
CA VAL A 346 -4.52 15.07 -14.45
C VAL A 346 -3.18 14.59 -13.91
N MET A 347 -3.05 13.29 -13.61
CA MET A 347 -1.92 12.70 -12.91
C MET A 347 -1.57 13.53 -11.65
N PRO A 348 -2.48 13.59 -10.66
CA PRO A 348 -2.30 14.47 -9.52
C PRO A 348 -1.29 13.91 -8.51
N ASP A 349 -0.87 14.74 -7.55
CA ASP A 349 -0.05 14.30 -6.41
C ASP A 349 -0.85 13.44 -5.43
N ILE A 350 -2.15 13.70 -5.29
CA ILE A 350 -3.11 12.88 -4.54
C ILE A 350 -4.53 12.99 -5.13
N SER A 351 -5.37 11.99 -4.83
CA SER A 351 -6.81 12.02 -5.13
C SER A 351 -7.62 11.73 -3.87
N VAL A 352 -8.66 12.53 -3.62
CA VAL A 352 -9.56 12.41 -2.47
C VAL A 352 -11.01 12.37 -2.95
N SER A 353 -11.69 11.26 -2.71
CA SER A 353 -13.14 11.13 -2.92
C SER A 353 -13.88 11.31 -1.60
N VAL A 354 -14.97 12.04 -1.60
CA VAL A 354 -15.77 12.35 -0.40
C VAL A 354 -17.15 11.73 -0.54
N HIS A 355 -17.51 10.94 0.46
CA HIS A 355 -18.77 10.21 0.60
C HIS A 355 -19.36 10.36 1.99
N CYS A 356 -20.58 9.88 2.15
CA CYS A 356 -21.22 9.64 3.43
C CYS A 356 -21.70 8.19 3.52
N ASN A 357 -21.33 7.51 4.57
CA ASN A 357 -21.65 6.11 4.81
C ASN A 357 -23.13 5.89 5.12
N SER A 358 -23.56 4.65 5.03
CA SER A 358 -24.89 4.21 5.50
C SER A 358 -24.85 2.75 5.92
N ARG A 359 -25.75 2.38 6.81
CA ARG A 359 -26.02 0.98 7.14
C ARG A 359 -27.27 0.48 6.41
N ASN A 360 -27.34 -0.82 6.20
CA ASN A 360 -28.55 -1.45 5.68
C ASN A 360 -29.67 -1.41 6.72
N GLU A 361 -30.92 -1.38 6.29
CA GLU A 361 -32.09 -1.26 7.17
C GLU A 361 -32.24 -2.44 8.14
N TRP A 362 -31.64 -3.59 7.86
CA TRP A 362 -31.62 -4.76 8.77
C TRP A 362 -30.51 -4.72 9.82
N GLU A 363 -29.71 -3.69 9.85
CA GLU A 363 -28.65 -3.42 10.83
C GLU A 363 -29.10 -2.31 11.79
N ASP A 364 -28.47 -2.24 12.97
CA ASP A 364 -28.74 -1.16 13.92
C ASP A 364 -28.06 0.14 13.46
N PHE A 365 -28.85 1.14 13.13
CA PHE A 365 -28.37 2.44 12.68
C PHE A 365 -27.61 3.22 13.77
N GLY A 366 -27.84 2.92 15.04
CA GLY A 366 -27.15 3.53 16.18
C GLY A 366 -25.79 2.89 16.52
N GLU A 367 -25.51 1.68 16.00
CA GLU A 367 -24.35 0.90 16.41
C GLU A 367 -23.01 1.49 15.92
N LYS A 368 -22.99 2.10 14.73
CA LYS A 368 -21.78 2.65 14.13
C LYS A 368 -21.88 4.14 13.88
N GLN A 369 -20.76 4.79 14.09
CA GLN A 369 -20.57 6.22 13.87
C GLN A 369 -19.09 6.51 13.58
N GLY A 370 -18.79 7.70 13.10
CA GLY A 370 -17.43 8.20 12.86
C GLY A 370 -17.05 8.22 11.38
N THR A 371 -15.88 8.76 11.14
CA THR A 371 -15.29 8.89 9.80
C THR A 371 -14.48 7.65 9.48
N LEU A 372 -14.50 7.21 8.22
CA LEU A 372 -13.75 6.06 7.75
C LEU A 372 -13.01 6.39 6.46
N ASN A 373 -11.70 6.21 6.45
CA ASN A 373 -10.86 6.37 5.27
C ASN A 373 -10.67 5.02 4.56
N LEU A 374 -11.08 4.92 3.31
CA LEU A 374 -10.98 3.71 2.49
C LEU A 374 -9.87 3.87 1.45
N TYR A 375 -9.07 2.81 1.27
CA TYR A 375 -7.97 2.78 0.30
C TYR A 375 -7.80 1.38 -0.30
N SER A 376 -7.17 1.27 -1.48
CA SER A 376 -6.89 -0.02 -2.14
C SER A 376 -5.42 -0.41 -2.04
N TYR A 377 -4.51 0.53 -2.28
CA TYR A 377 -3.08 0.31 -2.29
C TYR A 377 -2.42 1.09 -1.16
N ASP A 378 -1.50 0.42 -0.46
CA ASP A 378 -0.61 1.09 0.47
C ASP A 378 0.37 1.94 -0.34
N THR A 379 0.34 3.24 -0.11
CA THR A 379 1.29 4.15 -0.77
C THR A 379 2.62 4.15 -0.03
N PRO A 380 3.76 4.22 -0.75
CA PRO A 380 5.08 4.16 -0.12
C PRO A 380 5.33 5.21 0.97
N ASP A 381 4.58 6.30 0.94
CA ASP A 381 4.68 7.42 1.88
C ASP A 381 3.60 7.43 2.96
N GLY A 382 2.71 6.42 2.98
CA GLY A 382 1.70 6.23 4.00
C GLY A 382 0.62 7.34 4.03
N PHE A 383 0.17 7.83 2.86
CA PHE A 383 -0.80 8.93 2.76
C PHE A 383 -2.04 8.73 3.62
N VAL A 384 -2.70 7.58 3.48
CA VAL A 384 -3.99 7.34 4.15
C VAL A 384 -3.82 7.27 5.66
N GLN A 385 -2.78 6.60 6.15
CA GLN A 385 -2.49 6.56 7.58
C GLN A 385 -2.21 7.95 8.13
N LYS A 386 -1.36 8.73 7.48
CA LYS A 386 -1.05 10.11 7.90
C LYS A 386 -2.29 11.01 7.88
N LEU A 387 -3.12 10.90 6.84
CA LEU A 387 -4.39 11.63 6.79
C LEU A 387 -5.29 11.23 7.98
N THR A 388 -5.38 9.93 8.28
CA THR A 388 -6.20 9.40 9.38
C THR A 388 -5.70 9.89 10.74
N ASP A 389 -4.39 9.91 10.96
CA ASP A 389 -3.76 10.38 12.20
C ASP A 389 -4.10 11.87 12.51
N TYR A 390 -4.30 12.68 11.46
CA TYR A 390 -4.72 14.08 11.59
C TYR A 390 -6.24 14.28 11.68
N MET A 391 -7.01 13.25 11.36
CA MET A 391 -8.46 13.27 11.44
C MET A 391 -8.91 12.53 12.70
N GLU A 392 -9.10 13.25 13.82
CA GLU A 392 -9.57 12.68 15.08
C GLU A 392 -10.81 11.79 14.91
N ASN A 393 -10.90 10.69 15.67
CA ASN A 393 -12.00 9.72 15.62
C ASN A 393 -12.27 9.16 14.21
N THR A 394 -11.19 8.90 13.48
CA THR A 394 -11.25 8.35 12.12
C THR A 394 -10.56 6.98 12.11
N GLU A 395 -11.18 6.01 11.47
CA GLU A 395 -10.58 4.71 11.17
C GLU A 395 -10.13 4.68 9.71
N TYR A 396 -9.27 3.73 9.37
CA TYR A 396 -8.96 3.43 7.97
C TYR A 396 -9.06 1.94 7.69
N LYS A 397 -9.50 1.62 6.48
CA LYS A 397 -9.70 0.23 6.06
C LYS A 397 -9.31 0.04 4.60
N LYS A 398 -8.64 -1.07 4.31
CA LYS A 398 -8.38 -1.49 2.93
C LYS A 398 -9.66 -1.99 2.30
N GLN A 399 -10.07 -1.33 1.20
CA GLN A 399 -11.23 -1.71 0.42
C GLN A 399 -11.03 -1.29 -1.04
N ASN A 400 -11.19 -2.24 -1.95
CA ASN A 400 -10.96 -2.00 -3.37
C ASN A 400 -12.18 -1.36 -4.03
N LEU A 401 -12.14 -0.04 -4.18
CA LEU A 401 -13.16 0.76 -4.86
C LEU A 401 -12.59 1.39 -6.14
N ALA A 402 -13.47 1.77 -7.06
CA ALA A 402 -13.05 2.29 -8.38
C ALA A 402 -12.06 3.46 -8.27
N LEU A 403 -12.28 4.40 -7.36
CA LEU A 403 -11.43 5.58 -7.20
C LEU A 403 -10.25 5.37 -6.27
N THR A 404 -10.27 4.36 -5.39
CA THR A 404 -9.16 4.05 -4.50
C THR A 404 -8.12 3.12 -5.14
N ARG A 405 -8.47 2.42 -6.23
CA ARG A 405 -7.56 1.50 -6.95
C ARG A 405 -6.79 2.17 -8.10
N THR A 406 -6.80 3.50 -8.20
CA THR A 406 -5.92 4.20 -9.15
C THR A 406 -4.45 3.94 -8.80
N THR A 407 -3.64 3.77 -9.85
CA THR A 407 -2.19 3.55 -9.68
C THR A 407 -1.39 4.83 -9.91
N VAL A 408 -2.01 5.90 -10.41
CA VAL A 408 -1.30 7.12 -10.80
C VAL A 408 -0.90 8.01 -9.63
N CYS A 409 -1.58 7.88 -8.49
CA CYS A 409 -1.30 8.66 -7.28
C CYS A 409 -1.85 7.98 -6.03
N PRO A 410 -1.40 8.37 -4.83
CA PRO A 410 -2.08 8.05 -3.58
C PRO A 410 -3.54 8.48 -3.61
N ALA A 411 -4.46 7.58 -3.28
CA ALA A 411 -5.88 7.81 -3.35
C ALA A 411 -6.60 7.35 -2.09
N VAL A 412 -7.56 8.15 -1.63
CA VAL A 412 -8.41 7.86 -0.47
C VAL A 412 -9.86 8.18 -0.79
N LEU A 413 -10.78 7.38 -0.27
CA LEU A 413 -12.20 7.71 -0.18
C LEU A 413 -12.53 7.94 1.30
N VAL A 414 -13.04 9.13 1.61
CA VAL A 414 -13.40 9.56 2.96
C VAL A 414 -14.91 9.44 3.15
N GLU A 415 -15.32 8.50 3.99
CA GLU A 415 -16.70 8.38 4.49
C GLU A 415 -16.84 9.31 5.70
N THR A 416 -17.53 10.42 5.54
CA THR A 416 -17.53 11.52 6.52
C THR A 416 -18.44 11.32 7.72
N GLY A 417 -19.22 10.25 7.74
CA GLY A 417 -20.16 9.84 8.78
C GLY A 417 -21.36 9.11 8.19
N TYR A 418 -22.24 8.58 9.04
CA TYR A 418 -23.36 7.72 8.63
C TYR A 418 -24.66 8.51 8.44
N MET A 419 -25.17 8.59 7.20
CA MET A 419 -26.47 9.20 6.87
C MET A 419 -27.67 8.48 7.52
N SER A 420 -27.47 7.23 7.93
CA SER A 420 -28.48 6.42 8.65
C SER A 420 -28.47 6.64 10.17
N ASN A 421 -27.38 7.14 10.76
CA ASN A 421 -27.29 7.43 12.20
C ASN A 421 -27.93 8.80 12.51
N PRO A 422 -28.90 8.89 13.45
CA PRO A 422 -29.62 10.14 13.73
C PRO A 422 -28.72 11.32 14.13
N GLN A 423 -27.73 11.11 14.99
CA GLN A 423 -26.84 12.14 15.49
C GLN A 423 -25.89 12.62 14.38
N GLU A 424 -25.30 11.68 13.63
CA GLU A 424 -24.41 12.04 12.53
C GLU A 424 -25.16 12.66 11.36
N TYR A 425 -26.34 12.18 11.02
CA TYR A 425 -27.17 12.81 10.00
C TYR A 425 -27.46 14.28 10.33
N GLN A 426 -27.90 14.56 11.57
CA GLN A 426 -28.13 15.93 12.03
C GLN A 426 -26.86 16.80 11.93
N TYR A 427 -25.68 16.21 12.14
CA TYR A 427 -24.41 16.89 12.00
C TYR A 427 -24.07 17.15 10.52
N LEU A 428 -24.16 16.13 9.67
CA LEU A 428 -23.74 16.16 8.28
C LEU A 428 -24.54 17.13 7.39
N ILE A 429 -25.81 17.39 7.69
CA ILE A 429 -26.66 18.27 6.89
C ILE A 429 -26.45 19.76 7.17
N LYS A 430 -25.68 20.14 8.20
CA LYS A 430 -25.43 21.53 8.58
C LYS A 430 -24.20 22.07 7.87
N GLY A 431 -24.34 23.22 7.19
CA GLY A 431 -23.26 23.82 6.40
C GLY A 431 -22.02 24.17 7.24
N GLU A 432 -22.20 24.59 8.50
CA GLU A 432 -21.08 24.83 9.41
C GLU A 432 -20.24 23.57 9.69
N ASN A 433 -20.92 22.42 9.86
CA ASN A 433 -20.26 21.14 10.11
C ASN A 433 -19.63 20.56 8.85
N GLN A 434 -20.28 20.76 7.69
CA GLN A 434 -19.70 20.41 6.36
C GLN A 434 -18.40 21.18 6.12
N LYS A 435 -18.38 22.47 6.47
CA LYS A 435 -17.17 23.29 6.41
C LYS A 435 -16.11 22.79 7.39
N ALA A 436 -16.48 22.49 8.64
CA ALA A 436 -15.55 21.94 9.64
C ALA A 436 -14.95 20.60 9.20
N MET A 437 -15.76 19.72 8.57
CA MET A 437 -15.28 18.46 8.01
C MET A 437 -14.29 18.70 6.86
N ALA A 438 -14.60 19.61 5.97
CA ALA A 438 -13.69 20.00 4.87
C ALA A 438 -12.36 20.56 5.39
N GLU A 439 -12.40 21.42 6.43
CA GLU A 439 -11.19 21.94 7.07
C GLU A 439 -10.37 20.84 7.75
N LYS A 440 -11.04 19.85 8.36
CA LYS A 440 -10.39 18.69 8.98
C LYS A 440 -9.63 17.86 7.94
N ILE A 441 -10.27 17.54 6.82
CA ILE A 441 -9.64 16.83 5.69
C ILE A 441 -8.49 17.68 5.11
N GLY A 442 -8.73 18.96 4.87
CA GLY A 442 -7.76 19.89 4.31
C GLY A 442 -6.50 20.04 5.16
N LYS A 443 -6.62 20.14 6.48
CA LYS A 443 -5.49 20.16 7.42
C LYS A 443 -4.71 18.84 7.38
N GLY A 444 -5.39 17.70 7.28
CA GLY A 444 -4.72 16.40 7.13
C GLY A 444 -3.89 16.32 5.84
N ILE A 445 -4.43 16.80 4.72
CA ILE A 445 -3.71 16.90 3.45
C ILE A 445 -2.51 17.85 3.57
N GLU A 446 -2.67 19.03 4.16
CA GLU A 446 -1.59 19.99 4.37
C GLU A 446 -0.45 19.39 5.20
N LYS A 447 -0.77 18.74 6.32
CA LYS A 447 0.21 18.06 7.16
C LYS A 447 0.91 16.88 6.47
N TYR A 448 0.20 16.15 5.63
CA TYR A 448 0.82 15.11 4.81
C TYR A 448 1.92 15.70 3.92
N PHE A 449 1.63 16.77 3.18
CA PHE A 449 2.62 17.41 2.29
C PHE A 449 3.77 18.07 3.06
N GLU A 450 3.52 18.71 4.21
CA GLU A 450 4.58 19.24 5.08
C GLU A 450 5.55 18.13 5.52
N ASN A 451 5.05 16.95 5.88
CA ASN A 451 5.86 15.85 6.38
C ASN A 451 6.68 15.15 5.28
N ILE A 452 6.12 15.01 4.07
CA ILE A 452 6.86 14.39 2.95
C ILE A 452 8.07 15.25 2.57
N GLN A 453 7.91 16.57 2.57
CA GLN A 453 8.97 17.51 2.23
C GLN A 453 10.03 17.63 3.34
N ASN A 454 9.72 17.19 4.58
CA ASN A 454 10.65 17.15 5.70
C ASN A 454 11.49 15.89 5.78
N THR A 455 11.19 14.85 5.00
CA THR A 455 12.04 13.67 4.86
C THR A 455 13.25 14.01 3.98
N ASP A 456 14.08 14.98 4.43
CA ASP A 456 15.43 15.15 3.94
C ASP A 456 16.18 13.83 4.13
N LEU A 457 16.55 13.18 3.02
CA LEU A 457 17.33 11.95 2.95
C LEU A 457 18.80 12.14 3.43
N LYS A 458 19.07 13.15 4.27
CA LYS A 458 20.36 13.32 4.93
C LYS A 458 20.54 12.20 5.96
N GLY A 459 21.31 11.19 5.57
CA GLY A 459 21.70 10.06 6.42
C GLY A 459 20.88 8.78 6.24
N ALA A 460 19.99 8.69 5.28
CA ALA A 460 19.38 7.42 4.89
C ALA A 460 20.41 6.54 4.17
N LEU A 461 20.40 5.24 4.49
CA LEU A 461 21.18 4.25 3.74
C LEU A 461 20.72 4.22 2.27
N PRO A 462 21.63 3.97 1.31
CA PRO A 462 21.23 3.80 -0.09
C PRO A 462 20.56 2.44 -0.33
N PHE A 463 20.49 1.57 0.68
CA PHE A 463 20.03 0.19 0.59
C PHE A 463 18.54 0.08 0.84
N ARG A 464 17.82 -0.46 -0.12
CA ARG A 464 16.35 -0.56 -0.17
C ARG A 464 15.82 -1.81 0.53
N ASP A 465 16.70 -2.77 0.75
CA ASP A 465 16.46 -4.00 1.47
C ASP A 465 16.87 -3.91 2.96
N VAL A 466 17.01 -2.66 3.47
CA VAL A 466 17.33 -2.35 4.87
C VAL A 466 16.37 -1.25 5.35
N ASN A 467 15.34 -1.64 6.09
CA ASN A 467 14.33 -0.72 6.62
C ASN A 467 14.76 -0.14 7.97
N THR A 468 14.28 1.04 8.30
CA THR A 468 14.56 1.70 9.60
C THR A 468 14.16 0.87 10.81
N ASP A 469 13.15 0.02 10.67
CA ASP A 469 12.61 -0.85 11.72
C ASP A 469 13.31 -2.22 11.81
N ASP A 470 14.23 -2.50 10.88
CA ASP A 470 15.03 -3.72 10.93
C ASP A 470 15.99 -3.67 12.12
N TRP A 471 16.08 -4.76 12.90
CA TRP A 471 16.95 -4.86 14.07
C TRP A 471 18.43 -4.56 13.77
N TYR A 472 18.84 -4.76 12.52
CA TYR A 472 20.21 -4.54 12.03
C TYR A 472 20.41 -3.15 11.39
N TYR A 473 19.38 -2.32 11.24
CA TYR A 473 19.46 -1.02 10.56
C TYR A 473 20.64 -0.16 11.03
N ASN A 474 20.74 0.03 12.34
CA ASN A 474 21.80 0.86 12.92
C ASN A 474 23.19 0.29 12.69
N SER A 475 23.33 -1.04 12.73
CA SER A 475 24.60 -1.72 12.47
C SER A 475 25.02 -1.58 11.01
N VAL A 476 24.09 -1.81 10.08
CA VAL A 476 24.34 -1.61 8.63
C VAL A 476 24.70 -0.16 8.33
N LYS A 477 23.98 0.79 8.92
CA LYS A 477 24.28 2.22 8.78
C LYS A 477 25.70 2.56 9.21
N LYS A 478 26.10 2.11 10.39
CA LYS A 478 27.44 2.37 10.93
C LYS A 478 28.56 1.76 10.07
N VAL A 479 28.43 0.50 9.65
CA VAL A 479 29.46 -0.14 8.82
C VAL A 479 29.54 0.48 7.42
N TYR A 480 28.43 0.98 6.88
CA TYR A 480 28.39 1.70 5.61
C TYR A 480 29.02 3.10 5.72
N GLU A 481 28.61 3.90 6.70
CA GLU A 481 29.16 5.25 6.94
C GLU A 481 30.66 5.24 7.24
N ASN A 482 31.15 4.16 7.84
CA ASN A 482 32.59 3.95 8.08
C ASN A 482 33.32 3.30 6.88
N ASN A 483 32.67 3.14 5.73
CA ASN A 483 33.21 2.50 4.52
C ASN A 483 33.73 1.06 4.70
N LEU A 484 33.27 0.36 5.74
CA LEU A 484 33.65 -1.03 6.00
C LEU A 484 32.88 -2.00 5.12
N PHE A 485 31.56 -1.77 4.96
CA PHE A 485 30.71 -2.53 4.06
C PHE A 485 30.20 -1.65 2.93
N SER A 486 30.18 -2.23 1.75
CA SER A 486 29.41 -1.73 0.60
C SER A 486 28.15 -2.60 0.44
N GLY A 487 27.17 -2.12 -0.34
CA GLY A 487 26.11 -2.97 -0.84
C GLY A 487 26.65 -4.09 -1.75
N THR A 488 25.83 -5.09 -2.00
CA THR A 488 26.06 -6.07 -3.08
C THR A 488 25.81 -5.44 -4.43
N THR A 489 24.92 -4.42 -4.47
CA THR A 489 24.76 -3.46 -5.54
C THR A 489 24.76 -2.05 -4.96
N LYS A 490 24.61 -1.01 -5.80
CA LYS A 490 24.50 0.38 -5.32
C LYS A 490 23.32 0.57 -4.35
N THR A 491 22.27 -0.23 -4.49
CA THR A 491 21.00 -0.06 -3.82
C THR A 491 20.56 -1.23 -2.94
N ARG A 492 21.33 -2.31 -2.90
CA ARG A 492 21.05 -3.50 -2.07
C ARG A 492 22.22 -3.82 -1.15
N PHE A 493 21.91 -4.04 0.10
CA PHE A 493 22.85 -4.56 1.10
C PHE A 493 22.86 -6.08 1.11
N SER A 494 21.76 -6.72 0.75
CA SER A 494 21.51 -8.16 0.83
C SER A 494 21.65 -8.72 2.26
N PRO A 495 20.87 -8.20 3.25
CA PRO A 495 21.07 -8.47 4.66
C PRO A 495 20.94 -9.96 5.02
N LYS A 496 20.12 -10.71 4.30
CA LYS A 496 19.86 -12.14 4.51
C LYS A 496 20.86 -13.07 3.82
N SER A 497 21.70 -12.55 2.93
CA SER A 497 22.74 -13.33 2.25
C SER A 497 23.88 -13.62 3.21
N ASN A 498 24.52 -14.79 3.08
CA ASN A 498 25.66 -15.16 3.89
C ASN A 498 26.88 -14.33 3.53
N ILE A 499 27.72 -14.01 4.53
CA ILE A 499 29.04 -13.42 4.28
C ILE A 499 30.00 -14.50 3.77
N THR A 500 30.77 -14.18 2.74
CA THR A 500 31.82 -15.08 2.25
C THR A 500 33.16 -14.79 2.89
N ARG A 501 34.10 -15.73 2.78
CA ARG A 501 35.46 -15.59 3.30
C ARG A 501 36.18 -14.39 2.68
N GLY A 502 36.05 -14.19 1.38
CA GLY A 502 36.62 -13.03 0.67
C GLY A 502 36.03 -11.71 1.13
N MET A 503 34.70 -11.65 1.38
CA MET A 503 34.03 -10.44 1.89
C MET A 503 34.55 -10.02 3.27
N LEU A 504 34.76 -10.96 4.20
CA LEU A 504 35.30 -10.61 5.51
C LEU A 504 36.73 -10.07 5.42
N MET A 505 37.57 -10.64 4.57
CA MET A 505 38.91 -10.10 4.36
C MET A 505 38.87 -8.66 3.84
N GLU A 506 38.00 -8.38 2.89
CA GLU A 506 37.82 -7.03 2.37
C GLU A 506 37.40 -6.01 3.44
N VAL A 507 36.52 -6.41 4.35
CA VAL A 507 36.08 -5.56 5.48
C VAL A 507 37.26 -5.20 6.40
N LEU A 508 38.08 -6.19 6.76
CA LEU A 508 39.26 -5.97 7.63
C LEU A 508 40.32 -5.14 6.90
N TYR A 509 40.55 -5.40 5.62
CA TYR A 509 41.51 -4.67 4.79
C TYR A 509 41.12 -3.19 4.63
N ARG A 510 39.84 -2.90 4.40
CA ARG A 510 39.32 -1.52 4.38
C ARG A 510 39.52 -0.81 5.71
N LYS A 511 39.32 -1.52 6.82
CA LYS A 511 39.55 -0.95 8.15
C LYS A 511 41.00 -0.55 8.38
N GLU A 512 41.95 -1.26 7.77
CA GLU A 512 43.36 -0.94 7.80
C GLU A 512 43.79 0.15 6.78
N GLY A 513 42.82 0.72 6.06
CA GLY A 513 43.11 1.75 5.03
C GLY A 513 43.72 1.18 3.75
N MET A 514 43.49 -0.12 3.48
CA MET A 514 43.95 -0.82 2.27
C MET A 514 45.46 -0.66 2.04
N PRO A 515 46.31 -1.13 2.93
CA PRO A 515 47.76 -1.00 2.79
C PRO A 515 48.23 -1.67 1.48
N PRO A 516 49.27 -1.14 0.80
CA PRO A 516 49.78 -1.75 -0.41
C PRO A 516 50.29 -3.17 -0.15
N VAL A 517 50.03 -4.07 -1.08
CA VAL A 517 50.52 -5.47 -1.06
C VAL A 517 51.22 -5.80 -2.35
N ASP A 518 52.41 -6.38 -2.29
CA ASP A 518 53.23 -6.71 -3.45
C ASP A 518 53.20 -8.22 -3.76
N GLY A 519 53.52 -8.60 -4.99
CA GLY A 519 53.67 -10.00 -5.40
C GLY A 519 52.36 -10.70 -5.74
N LYS A 520 52.38 -12.02 -5.84
CA LYS A 520 51.21 -12.86 -6.14
C LYS A 520 50.52 -13.37 -4.86
N CYS A 521 49.22 -13.58 -4.90
CA CYS A 521 48.52 -14.26 -3.85
C CYS A 521 49.08 -15.69 -3.66
N LYS A 522 49.28 -16.11 -2.43
CA LYS A 522 49.71 -17.48 -2.11
C LYS A 522 48.65 -18.55 -2.35
N PHE A 523 47.39 -18.14 -2.58
CA PHE A 523 46.27 -19.05 -2.82
C PHE A 523 45.93 -19.06 -4.31
N GLU A 524 45.88 -20.25 -4.90
CA GLU A 524 45.74 -20.46 -6.34
C GLU A 524 44.29 -20.26 -6.84
N ASP A 525 43.31 -20.41 -5.94
CA ASP A 525 41.86 -20.27 -6.21
C ASP A 525 41.36 -18.82 -6.08
N VAL A 526 42.25 -17.85 -5.88
CA VAL A 526 41.87 -16.43 -5.77
C VAL A 526 42.12 -15.74 -7.12
N ASP A 527 41.05 -15.34 -7.81
CA ASP A 527 41.19 -14.57 -9.07
C ASP A 527 41.94 -13.26 -8.82
N PRO A 528 43.03 -13.01 -9.55
CA PRO A 528 43.81 -11.76 -9.43
C PRO A 528 42.99 -10.48 -9.67
N ASN A 529 41.88 -10.57 -10.39
CA ASN A 529 40.98 -9.44 -10.68
C ASN A 529 39.80 -9.32 -9.68
N ALA A 530 39.65 -10.27 -8.75
CA ALA A 530 38.61 -10.18 -7.75
C ALA A 530 38.83 -8.99 -6.80
N TYR A 531 37.79 -8.29 -6.44
CA TYR A 531 37.85 -7.10 -5.57
C TYR A 531 38.51 -7.38 -4.22
N PHE A 532 38.41 -8.60 -3.72
CA PHE A 532 39.01 -9.04 -2.45
C PHE A 532 40.43 -9.64 -2.60
N ASN A 533 41.02 -9.67 -3.79
CA ASN A 533 42.34 -10.29 -4.01
C ASN A 533 43.42 -9.71 -3.09
N ASN A 534 43.54 -8.37 -3.08
CA ASN A 534 44.51 -7.69 -2.23
C ASN A 534 44.27 -7.88 -0.75
N ALA A 535 42.98 -7.95 -0.35
CA ALA A 535 42.57 -8.19 1.04
C ALA A 535 42.96 -9.60 1.51
N ILE A 536 42.76 -10.62 0.68
CA ILE A 536 43.15 -12.00 1.00
C ILE A 536 44.66 -12.14 1.08
N LYS A 537 45.39 -11.49 0.16
CA LYS A 537 46.83 -11.44 0.15
C LYS A 537 47.38 -10.82 1.42
N TRP A 538 46.95 -9.61 1.77
CA TRP A 538 47.29 -8.93 3.00
C TRP A 538 47.03 -9.78 4.24
N ALA A 539 45.83 -10.38 4.34
CA ALA A 539 45.45 -11.18 5.48
C ALA A 539 46.27 -12.48 5.61
N GLY A 540 46.65 -13.05 4.45
CA GLY A 540 47.51 -14.23 4.41
C GLY A 540 48.97 -13.94 4.77
N GLU A 541 49.52 -12.77 4.38
CA GLU A 541 50.87 -12.33 4.72
C GLU A 541 51.03 -11.96 6.22
N ASN A 542 49.93 -11.56 6.86
CA ASN A 542 49.91 -11.17 8.28
C ASN A 542 49.35 -12.28 9.20
N ASP A 543 49.26 -13.52 8.74
CA ASP A 543 48.78 -14.69 9.50
C ASP A 543 47.37 -14.55 10.11
N ILE A 544 46.59 -13.59 9.59
CA ILE A 544 45.19 -13.37 9.99
C ILE A 544 44.34 -14.55 9.52
N VAL A 545 44.64 -15.09 8.35
CA VAL A 545 43.94 -16.23 7.78
C VAL A 545 44.88 -17.30 7.24
N ASN A 546 44.41 -18.53 7.32
CA ASN A 546 44.99 -19.67 6.62
C ASN A 546 44.05 -20.12 5.50
N GLY A 547 44.53 -20.89 4.55
CA GLY A 547 43.71 -21.58 3.57
C GLY A 547 42.84 -22.63 4.20
N VAL A 548 41.90 -23.14 3.44
CA VAL A 548 41.05 -24.31 3.81
C VAL A 548 41.79 -25.63 3.51
N ALA A 549 42.71 -25.58 2.57
CA ALA A 549 43.64 -26.64 2.21
C ALA A 549 44.94 -26.01 1.69
N ASP A 550 45.95 -26.83 1.37
CA ASP A 550 47.22 -26.36 0.80
C ASP A 550 46.96 -25.62 -0.52
N GLY A 551 47.39 -24.36 -0.58
CA GLY A 551 47.19 -23.48 -1.73
C GLY A 551 45.74 -23.00 -1.98
N LEU A 552 44.75 -23.37 -1.19
CA LEU A 552 43.32 -23.03 -1.40
C LEU A 552 42.75 -22.14 -0.27
N PHE A 553 42.14 -21.04 -0.65
CA PHE A 553 41.48 -20.09 0.28
C PHE A 553 39.95 -20.27 0.37
N ALA A 554 39.30 -20.67 -0.72
CA ALA A 554 37.84 -20.76 -0.88
C ALA A 554 37.13 -19.40 -0.68
N PRO A 555 37.41 -18.37 -1.50
CA PRO A 555 36.97 -16.99 -1.27
C PRO A 555 35.46 -16.79 -1.31
N TYR A 556 34.74 -17.62 -2.05
CA TYR A 556 33.28 -17.54 -2.21
C TYR A 556 32.48 -18.40 -1.23
N GLU A 557 33.18 -19.25 -0.43
CA GLU A 557 32.50 -20.08 0.55
C GLU A 557 31.94 -19.25 1.71
N PRO A 558 30.70 -19.52 2.16
CA PRO A 558 30.14 -18.84 3.32
C PRO A 558 30.87 -19.19 4.60
N MET A 559 30.88 -18.28 5.57
CA MET A 559 31.55 -18.48 6.85
C MET A 559 30.58 -18.84 7.95
N THR A 560 30.97 -19.80 8.79
CA THR A 560 30.26 -20.10 10.04
C THR A 560 30.62 -19.08 11.13
N ARG A 561 29.76 -18.98 12.16
CA ARG A 561 29.96 -18.06 13.29
C ARG A 561 31.27 -18.33 14.03
N GLU A 562 31.64 -19.61 14.24
CA GLU A 562 32.92 -19.97 14.86
C GLU A 562 34.14 -19.63 13.99
N GLN A 563 34.02 -19.72 12.67
CA GLN A 563 35.10 -19.29 11.74
C GLN A 563 35.30 -17.78 11.80
N VAL A 564 34.21 -17.00 11.84
CA VAL A 564 34.28 -15.55 12.00
C VAL A 564 34.95 -15.18 13.31
N ALA A 565 34.56 -15.81 14.45
CA ALA A 565 35.20 -15.59 15.73
C ALA A 565 36.72 -15.83 15.67
N THR A 566 37.14 -16.90 14.98
CA THR A 566 38.56 -17.27 14.84
C THR A 566 39.35 -16.26 14.02
N VAL A 567 38.77 -15.76 12.92
CA VAL A 567 39.43 -14.72 12.10
C VAL A 567 39.55 -13.41 12.89
N LEU A 568 38.48 -12.97 13.57
CA LEU A 568 38.51 -11.74 14.37
C LEU A 568 39.47 -11.85 15.55
N TYR A 569 39.59 -13.00 16.16
CA TYR A 569 40.56 -13.28 17.24
C TYR A 569 42.01 -13.17 16.75
N LYS A 570 42.34 -13.75 15.59
CA LYS A 570 43.66 -13.63 14.96
C LYS A 570 43.94 -12.18 14.53
N TYR A 571 42.94 -11.50 14.00
CA TYR A 571 43.08 -10.09 13.64
C TYR A 571 43.28 -9.20 14.89
N ALA A 572 42.62 -9.50 16.03
CA ALA A 572 42.88 -8.82 17.29
C ALA A 572 44.31 -9.01 17.78
N LYS A 573 44.86 -10.23 17.66
CA LYS A 573 46.29 -10.52 17.95
C LYS A 573 47.22 -9.75 17.04
N TYR A 574 46.94 -9.69 15.75
CA TYR A 574 47.69 -8.86 14.77
C TYR A 574 47.70 -7.38 15.19
N LYS A 575 46.61 -6.85 15.72
CA LYS A 575 46.48 -5.49 16.27
C LYS A 575 47.12 -5.29 17.64
N ASN A 576 47.74 -6.30 18.23
CA ASN A 576 48.21 -6.31 19.62
C ASN A 576 47.12 -5.92 20.64
N ALA A 577 45.87 -6.23 20.32
CA ALA A 577 44.76 -6.03 21.25
C ALA A 577 44.82 -7.08 22.39
N ASN A 578 44.26 -6.72 23.57
CA ASN A 578 44.13 -7.67 24.65
C ASN A 578 43.14 -8.78 24.31
N VAL A 579 43.58 -10.02 24.28
CA VAL A 579 42.78 -11.21 23.99
C VAL A 579 42.57 -12.10 25.23
N ASP A 580 42.97 -11.66 26.42
CA ASP A 580 42.88 -12.44 27.65
C ASP A 580 41.47 -12.54 28.25
N VAL A 581 40.56 -11.64 27.82
CA VAL A 581 39.18 -11.65 28.31
C VAL A 581 38.46 -12.87 27.74
N GLN A 582 38.03 -13.76 28.60
CA GLN A 582 37.37 -15.02 28.24
C GLN A 582 35.95 -15.06 28.81
N GLY A 583 34.96 -15.33 27.94
CA GLY A 583 33.58 -15.53 28.34
C GLY A 583 33.29 -16.97 28.74
N ASP A 584 32.27 -17.17 29.58
CA ASP A 584 31.73 -18.48 29.86
C ASP A 584 30.81 -18.95 28.74
N LEU A 585 31.06 -20.15 28.22
CA LEU A 585 30.25 -20.79 27.18
C LEU A 585 29.17 -21.71 27.74
N LEU A 586 29.27 -22.09 29.02
CA LEU A 586 28.34 -23.04 29.68
C LEU A 586 26.86 -22.59 29.65
N PRO A 587 26.54 -21.27 29.70
CA PRO A 587 25.14 -20.85 29.61
C PRO A 587 24.46 -21.14 28.29
N PHE A 588 25.22 -21.46 27.23
CA PHE A 588 24.66 -21.71 25.91
C PHE A 588 24.41 -23.19 25.65
N ALA A 589 23.19 -23.54 25.25
CA ALA A 589 22.72 -24.91 25.12
C ALA A 589 23.50 -25.74 24.08
N ASP A 590 24.13 -25.07 23.12
CA ASP A 590 24.89 -25.64 22.00
C ASP A 590 26.42 -25.43 22.13
N ASN A 591 26.91 -25.17 23.33
CA ASN A 591 28.35 -24.96 23.58
C ASN A 591 29.20 -26.18 23.15
N ASN A 592 28.66 -27.39 23.25
CA ASN A 592 29.31 -28.64 22.86
C ASN A 592 29.42 -28.84 21.34
N GLU A 593 28.74 -28.00 20.52
CA GLU A 593 28.87 -28.00 19.05
C GLU A 593 30.08 -27.19 18.57
N ILE A 594 30.71 -26.40 19.45
CA ILE A 594 31.88 -25.60 19.10
C ILE A 594 33.06 -26.55 18.82
N SER A 595 33.71 -26.31 17.65
CA SER A 595 34.92 -27.06 17.30
C SER A 595 36.06 -26.77 18.29
N SER A 596 36.86 -27.77 18.61
CA SER A 596 38.01 -27.62 19.54
C SER A 596 38.98 -26.53 19.09
N TRP A 597 39.20 -26.37 17.81
CA TRP A 597 40.05 -25.32 17.24
C TRP A 597 39.48 -23.90 17.38
N ALA A 598 38.15 -23.75 17.58
CA ALA A 598 37.46 -22.47 17.70
C ALA A 598 37.16 -22.10 19.18
N GLU A 599 37.36 -23.00 20.14
CA GLU A 599 36.92 -22.81 21.51
C GLU A 599 37.53 -21.54 22.17
N GLU A 600 38.84 -21.32 22.02
CA GLU A 600 39.52 -20.13 22.56
C GLU A 600 38.96 -18.84 21.94
N SER A 601 38.80 -18.80 20.61
CA SER A 601 38.29 -17.64 19.90
C SER A 601 36.80 -17.36 20.20
N MET A 602 36.00 -18.40 20.42
CA MET A 602 34.60 -18.26 20.84
C MET A 602 34.50 -17.74 22.27
N LYS A 603 35.28 -18.24 23.20
CA LYS A 603 35.36 -17.69 24.57
C LYS A 603 35.73 -16.21 24.56
N TRP A 604 36.74 -15.84 23.78
CA TRP A 604 37.13 -14.44 23.62
C TRP A 604 36.03 -13.61 23.01
N ALA A 605 35.37 -14.06 21.93
CA ALA A 605 34.32 -13.32 21.24
C ALA A 605 33.09 -13.11 22.12
N VAL A 606 32.72 -14.11 22.94
CA VAL A 606 31.61 -14.01 23.90
C VAL A 606 31.99 -13.10 25.09
N GLY A 607 33.18 -13.23 25.64
CA GLY A 607 33.66 -12.39 26.74
C GLY A 607 33.72 -10.92 26.42
N ASN A 608 34.04 -10.59 25.15
CA ASN A 608 34.07 -9.22 24.64
C ASN A 608 32.75 -8.77 24.00
N LYS A 609 31.69 -9.57 24.11
CA LYS A 609 30.35 -9.27 23.51
C LYS A 609 30.38 -9.05 22.01
N ILE A 610 31.36 -9.57 21.31
CA ILE A 610 31.51 -9.48 19.84
C ILE A 610 30.47 -10.39 19.18
N ILE A 611 30.39 -11.64 19.66
CA ILE A 611 29.35 -12.58 19.33
C ILE A 611 28.47 -12.79 20.55
N VAL A 612 27.20 -12.48 20.40
CA VAL A 612 26.18 -12.73 21.42
C VAL A 612 25.27 -13.87 20.96
N GLY A 613 24.78 -14.67 21.88
CA GLY A 613 23.82 -15.71 21.56
C GLY A 613 22.43 -15.16 21.27
N ASN A 614 21.62 -15.98 20.66
CA ASN A 614 20.18 -15.76 20.51
C ASN A 614 19.43 -16.97 21.09
N ASP A 615 18.38 -16.72 21.89
CA ASP A 615 17.57 -17.77 22.54
C ASP A 615 18.42 -18.84 23.30
N GLY A 616 19.49 -18.39 23.95
CA GLY A 616 20.38 -19.26 24.72
C GLY A 616 21.30 -20.15 23.86
N LYS A 617 21.51 -19.84 22.59
CA LYS A 617 22.38 -20.57 21.65
C LYS A 617 23.38 -19.63 20.98
N LEU A 618 24.57 -20.14 20.69
CA LEU A 618 25.62 -19.46 19.92
C LEU A 618 25.56 -19.79 18.43
N SER A 619 24.99 -20.91 18.06
CA SER A 619 24.87 -21.46 16.70
C SER A 619 26.22 -21.50 15.95
N PRO A 620 27.27 -22.14 16.51
CA PRO A 620 28.65 -22.03 16.03
C PRO A 620 28.81 -22.51 14.58
N LYS A 621 28.01 -23.49 14.16
CA LYS A 621 28.04 -24.10 12.83
C LYS A 621 27.13 -23.38 11.81
N ALA A 622 26.27 -22.46 12.25
CA ALA A 622 25.42 -21.71 11.35
C ALA A 622 26.24 -20.70 10.54
N TYR A 623 25.89 -20.55 9.27
CA TYR A 623 26.45 -19.48 8.45
C TYR A 623 25.93 -18.14 8.94
N ILE A 624 26.83 -17.15 8.97
CA ILE A 624 26.51 -15.79 9.40
C ILE A 624 26.04 -14.96 8.20
N THR A 625 24.92 -14.26 8.38
CA THR A 625 24.40 -13.35 7.37
C THR A 625 25.16 -12.03 7.34
N ARG A 626 25.01 -11.27 6.25
CA ARG A 626 25.63 -9.93 6.12
C ARG A 626 25.09 -8.95 7.17
N ALA A 627 23.80 -9.05 7.55
CA ALA A 627 23.22 -8.26 8.63
C ALA A 627 23.82 -8.59 10.01
N GLU A 628 23.94 -9.87 10.31
CA GLU A 628 24.59 -10.33 11.55
C GLU A 628 26.07 -9.94 11.59
N MET A 629 26.76 -10.05 10.44
CA MET A 629 28.16 -9.66 10.35
C MET A 629 28.35 -8.15 10.55
N ALA A 630 27.46 -7.31 10.02
CA ALA A 630 27.49 -5.88 10.28
C ALA A 630 27.40 -5.58 11.80
N THR A 631 26.55 -6.31 12.52
CA THR A 631 26.43 -6.19 13.97
C THR A 631 27.66 -6.69 14.70
N VAL A 632 28.22 -7.82 14.28
CA VAL A 632 29.48 -8.36 14.84
C VAL A 632 30.65 -7.35 14.63
N ILE A 633 30.75 -6.73 13.48
CA ILE A 633 31.77 -5.69 13.20
C ILE A 633 31.54 -4.44 14.05
N CYS A 634 30.30 -4.00 14.22
CA CYS A 634 30.00 -2.88 15.12
C CYS A 634 30.43 -3.20 16.58
N ASN A 635 30.10 -4.38 17.06
CA ASN A 635 30.48 -4.84 18.40
C ASN A 635 32.02 -4.93 18.53
N PHE A 636 32.69 -5.47 17.52
CA PHE A 636 34.14 -5.66 17.53
C PHE A 636 34.90 -4.32 17.58
N TYR A 637 34.48 -3.33 16.81
CA TYR A 637 35.12 -2.01 16.78
C TYR A 637 34.50 -1.01 17.76
N ASN A 638 33.46 -1.40 18.49
CA ASN A 638 32.71 -0.54 19.42
C ASN A 638 32.22 0.76 18.75
N ILE A 639 31.60 0.64 17.58
CA ILE A 639 31.08 1.75 16.76
C ILE A 639 29.57 1.75 16.67
#